data_d7328df9ff09eaf452b8daa17b84c9d5
#
_entry.id   d7328df9ff09eaf452b8daa17b84c9d5
#
_cell.length_a   1.000
_cell.length_b   1.000
_cell.length_c   1.000
_cell.angle_alpha   90.00
_cell.angle_beta   90.00
_cell.angle_gamma   90.00
#
_symmetry.space_group_name_H-M   'P 1'
#
loop_
_entity.id
_entity.type
_entity.pdbx_description
1 polymer ?
#
loop_
_entity_poly.entity_id
_entity_poly.type
_entity_poly.pdbx_seq_one_letter_code
_entity_poly.pdbx_strand_id
1 'polypeptide(L)'
;MHFTVFAVADDLSGAAETAIALDMRETRSVVLMSAHTHPAEVVVVDLDTRGAPAPAAADAMASALAGVRPGDRVFKKIDSLLRGNVAAEVGALAGAGYGVVLTPALPVAGRTVRSGVPLVNGQPLYLADAWRTEHAVPPRSVAEALVPTEVRTLGLAAVRDPSALAEACADVAGSGQILICDAETDADLDAIAVAAAAAPPNLALAGSGGLAAALGRARHAGCGQPASHHPETSVPHETIEPGAGGHAHDQWVDGGHRQSAPGGGTGRPLLIVVGTAEPVAVEQVSRLDGFTIHSLNPADLAAHAPPIPPVAGPTVVRVDPSHSVDPDQARAVARGLAATVAAALHEPVDLVLTGGETARRVLDALGVDSLEPLDQIHHGAVRSHLSGGGTVVTRPGSFGGPDSLVRIAHALRGTENQRKAVPVNLPIIAVTMGDGAGIGPEVIVPAVLHPDTLAVCRPIVIGDAERLRRAAGIVGVSADIVPVSEPGEAVFGGNRVNVIDLGLLAADLPWGQLSPAAGEAAYQYVRVAAELALAGKVQGICTAPLNKEALHAAGHQFPGHTELLAHLTETDEVSMMLSTPKVKVIHVTTHIGLIDAIARIEPGLVERTVRRGHEALVRAGHPRPVIGVCGINPHAGENGLFGYGEEEEKIVPALEALRAQGIDARGPLPADTAFFLAGRGDYDLIVAMYHDQGHGPVKVLGIEAGVNLTVGLPVIRTSVDHGTAFDIAGTGKADSRSMVEALRQAAELASVPS
;
A
#
# COMPACT_ATOMS: atom_id res chain seq x y z
N MET A 1 -17.83 -16.53 -9.34
CA MET A 1 -18.74 -16.40 -10.53
C MET A 1 -17.94 -15.64 -11.59
N HIS A 2 -17.68 -16.22 -12.75
CA HIS A 2 -16.96 -15.52 -13.82
C HIS A 2 -17.96 -14.68 -14.62
N PHE A 3 -17.81 -13.36 -14.66
CA PHE A 3 -18.62 -12.42 -15.43
C PHE A 3 -17.73 -11.31 -16.01
N THR A 4 -18.20 -10.72 -17.10
CA THR A 4 -17.57 -9.57 -17.74
C THR A 4 -18.02 -8.27 -17.09
N VAL A 5 -17.16 -7.25 -17.11
CA VAL A 5 -17.43 -5.95 -16.48
C VAL A 5 -17.26 -4.84 -17.51
N PHE A 6 -18.28 -4.00 -17.64
CA PHE A 6 -18.21 -2.73 -18.32
C PHE A 6 -18.21 -1.61 -17.30
N ALA A 7 -17.08 -0.95 -17.14
CA ALA A 7 -16.91 0.14 -16.19
C ALA A 7 -16.79 1.49 -16.89
N VAL A 8 -17.19 2.55 -16.20
CA VAL A 8 -17.15 3.92 -16.70
C VAL A 8 -16.57 4.83 -15.62
N ALA A 9 -15.56 5.62 -15.96
CA ALA A 9 -14.90 6.58 -15.05
C ALA A 9 -15.04 8.01 -15.58
N ASP A 10 -14.96 8.99 -14.70
CA ASP A 10 -15.05 10.42 -14.99
C ASP A 10 -13.69 11.03 -15.36
N ASP A 11 -12.59 10.35 -15.05
CA ASP A 11 -11.23 10.72 -15.44
C ASP A 11 -10.36 9.49 -15.76
N LEU A 12 -9.27 9.72 -16.51
CA LEU A 12 -8.38 8.69 -16.98
C LEU A 12 -7.63 7.96 -15.85
N SER A 13 -7.22 8.68 -14.80
CA SER A 13 -6.54 8.06 -13.66
C SER A 13 -7.47 7.09 -12.93
N GLY A 14 -8.73 7.48 -12.74
CA GLY A 14 -9.76 6.63 -12.19
C GLY A 14 -10.11 5.44 -13.08
N ALA A 15 -10.07 5.61 -14.41
CA ALA A 15 -10.28 4.53 -15.36
C ALA A 15 -9.16 3.48 -15.27
N ALA A 16 -7.90 3.90 -15.28
CA ALA A 16 -6.76 3.00 -15.19
C ALA A 16 -6.71 2.26 -13.83
N GLU A 17 -6.95 2.97 -12.72
CA GLU A 17 -7.06 2.36 -11.38
C GLU A 17 -8.18 1.31 -11.33
N THR A 18 -9.34 1.62 -11.91
CA THR A 18 -10.49 0.72 -11.96
C THR A 18 -10.20 -0.54 -12.78
N ALA A 19 -9.51 -0.41 -13.90
CA ALA A 19 -9.15 -1.54 -14.75
C ALA A 19 -8.26 -2.54 -14.00
N ILE A 20 -7.23 -2.07 -13.30
CA ILE A 20 -6.36 -2.92 -12.47
C ILE A 20 -7.13 -3.51 -11.27
N ALA A 21 -7.97 -2.73 -10.61
CA ALA A 21 -8.74 -3.19 -9.45
C ALA A 21 -9.73 -4.32 -9.81
N LEU A 22 -10.30 -4.31 -11.01
CA LEU A 22 -11.22 -5.32 -11.52
C LEU A 22 -10.50 -6.55 -12.12
N ASP A 23 -9.22 -6.40 -12.53
CA ASP A 23 -8.42 -7.43 -13.21
C ASP A 23 -7.34 -8.00 -12.28
N MET A 24 -7.73 -8.84 -11.34
CA MET A 24 -6.82 -9.41 -10.35
C MET A 24 -6.01 -10.63 -10.81
N ARG A 25 -6.24 -11.18 -12.00
CA ARG A 25 -5.54 -12.38 -12.52
C ARG A 25 -5.55 -12.44 -14.05
N GLU A 26 -4.59 -11.80 -14.71
CA GLU A 26 -4.22 -12.00 -16.13
C GLU A 26 -5.38 -12.08 -17.15
N THR A 27 -6.55 -11.54 -16.80
CA THR A 27 -7.64 -11.33 -17.73
C THR A 27 -7.35 -10.08 -18.55
N ARG A 28 -7.73 -10.04 -19.82
CA ARG A 28 -7.47 -8.86 -20.66
C ARG A 28 -8.38 -7.72 -20.24
N SER A 29 -7.82 -6.71 -19.60
CA SER A 29 -8.47 -5.43 -19.34
C SER A 29 -8.04 -4.37 -20.36
N VAL A 30 -8.95 -3.44 -20.67
CA VAL A 30 -8.68 -2.32 -21.57
C VAL A 30 -9.30 -1.04 -21.03
N VAL A 31 -8.57 0.07 -21.15
CA VAL A 31 -9.10 1.42 -20.93
C VAL A 31 -9.31 2.08 -22.29
N LEU A 32 -10.54 2.50 -22.56
CA LEU A 32 -10.94 3.15 -23.81
C LEU A 32 -11.13 4.65 -23.60
N MET A 33 -10.63 5.47 -24.54
CA MET A 33 -10.83 6.93 -24.53
C MET A 33 -12.20 7.34 -25.11
N SER A 34 -12.90 6.41 -25.74
CA SER A 34 -14.27 6.58 -26.24
C SER A 34 -15.05 5.26 -26.13
N ALA A 35 -16.36 5.36 -25.87
CA ALA A 35 -17.19 4.17 -25.68
C ALA A 35 -17.43 3.43 -27.00
N HIS A 36 -17.07 2.17 -27.06
CA HIS A 36 -17.43 1.22 -28.11
C HIS A 36 -17.38 -0.21 -27.57
N THR A 37 -17.99 -1.14 -28.28
CA THR A 37 -17.96 -2.55 -27.91
C THR A 37 -16.55 -3.12 -28.09
N HIS A 38 -16.01 -3.76 -27.05
CA HIS A 38 -14.67 -4.35 -27.05
C HIS A 38 -14.71 -5.80 -26.51
N PRO A 39 -13.91 -6.74 -27.03
CA PRO A 39 -13.95 -8.15 -26.62
C PRO A 39 -13.30 -8.44 -25.27
N ALA A 40 -12.60 -7.52 -24.65
CA ALA A 40 -11.96 -7.70 -23.35
C ALA A 40 -13.00 -8.09 -22.27
N GLU A 41 -12.55 -8.81 -21.24
CA GLU A 41 -13.40 -9.20 -20.11
C GLU A 41 -13.70 -8.04 -19.17
N VAL A 42 -12.76 -7.10 -19.05
CA VAL A 42 -12.91 -5.85 -18.33
C VAL A 42 -12.70 -4.71 -19.31
N VAL A 43 -13.74 -3.94 -19.55
CA VAL A 43 -13.69 -2.73 -20.37
C VAL A 43 -13.95 -1.54 -19.47
N VAL A 44 -13.05 -0.57 -19.44
CA VAL A 44 -13.22 0.68 -18.68
C VAL A 44 -13.19 1.86 -19.65
N VAL A 45 -14.22 2.68 -19.64
CA VAL A 45 -14.31 3.87 -20.50
C VAL A 45 -13.99 5.11 -19.69
N ASP A 46 -13.05 5.91 -20.13
CA ASP A 46 -12.81 7.26 -19.62
C ASP A 46 -13.73 8.24 -20.33
N LEU A 47 -14.68 8.84 -19.60
CA LEU A 47 -15.61 9.84 -20.15
C LEU A 47 -15.03 11.26 -20.27
N ASP A 48 -13.95 11.56 -19.52
CA ASP A 48 -13.38 12.92 -19.41
C ASP A 48 -14.43 13.97 -18.98
N THR A 49 -15.29 13.59 -18.04
CA THR A 49 -16.47 14.39 -17.64
C THR A 49 -16.30 15.14 -16.32
N ARG A 50 -15.22 14.91 -15.56
CA ARG A 50 -15.01 15.52 -14.23
C ARG A 50 -15.18 17.04 -14.22
N GLY A 51 -14.64 17.73 -15.21
CA GLY A 51 -14.76 19.18 -15.35
C GLY A 51 -15.78 19.62 -16.43
N ALA A 52 -16.65 18.73 -16.92
CA ALA A 52 -17.68 19.04 -17.91
C ALA A 52 -18.93 19.65 -17.22
N PRO A 53 -19.77 20.40 -17.96
CA PRO A 53 -21.12 20.73 -17.47
C PRO A 53 -21.96 19.48 -17.21
N ALA A 54 -22.77 19.49 -16.15
CA ALA A 54 -23.55 18.34 -15.72
C ALA A 54 -24.45 17.71 -16.84
N PRO A 55 -25.12 18.48 -17.72
CA PRO A 55 -25.86 17.88 -18.84
C PRO A 55 -24.96 17.11 -19.80
N ALA A 56 -23.77 17.65 -20.14
CA ALA A 56 -22.82 16.96 -21.00
C ALA A 56 -22.25 15.69 -20.37
N ALA A 57 -22.05 15.66 -19.06
CA ALA A 57 -21.65 14.48 -18.32
C ALA A 57 -22.75 13.39 -18.32
N ALA A 58 -24.01 13.78 -18.17
CA ALA A 58 -25.14 12.86 -18.28
C ALA A 58 -25.26 12.26 -19.70
N ASP A 59 -25.13 13.08 -20.74
CA ASP A 59 -25.17 12.65 -22.15
C ASP A 59 -24.03 11.69 -22.48
N ALA A 60 -22.81 12.00 -21.99
CA ALA A 60 -21.65 11.14 -22.16
C ALA A 60 -21.84 9.77 -21.47
N MET A 61 -22.36 9.77 -20.26
CA MET A 61 -22.70 8.53 -19.54
C MET A 61 -23.74 7.72 -20.27
N ALA A 62 -24.86 8.34 -20.71
CA ALA A 62 -25.90 7.66 -21.48
C ALA A 62 -25.36 7.07 -22.81
N SER A 63 -24.50 7.81 -23.48
CA SER A 63 -23.87 7.35 -24.73
C SER A 63 -22.91 6.18 -24.49
N ALA A 64 -22.20 6.18 -23.37
CA ALA A 64 -21.27 5.09 -23.03
C ALA A 64 -21.96 3.75 -22.82
N LEU A 65 -23.22 3.75 -22.35
CA LEU A 65 -23.99 2.53 -22.13
C LEU A 65 -24.29 1.76 -23.44
N ALA A 66 -24.16 2.39 -24.61
CA ALA A 66 -24.24 1.68 -25.88
C ALA A 66 -23.11 0.65 -26.10
N GLY A 67 -22.00 0.76 -25.34
CA GLY A 67 -20.90 -0.20 -25.36
C GLY A 67 -21.12 -1.45 -24.48
N VAL A 68 -22.16 -1.46 -23.65
CA VAL A 68 -22.46 -2.57 -22.72
C VAL A 68 -22.97 -3.79 -23.50
N ARG A 69 -22.35 -4.94 -23.27
CA ARG A 69 -22.77 -6.21 -23.90
C ARG A 69 -23.82 -6.92 -23.02
N PRO A 70 -24.66 -7.77 -23.60
CA PRO A 70 -25.55 -8.62 -22.83
C PRO A 70 -24.78 -9.48 -21.82
N GLY A 71 -25.12 -9.35 -20.54
CA GLY A 71 -24.49 -10.08 -19.45
C GLY A 71 -23.32 -9.35 -18.77
N ASP A 72 -22.86 -8.21 -19.29
CA ASP A 72 -21.87 -7.39 -18.59
C ASP A 72 -22.45 -6.83 -17.27
N ARG A 73 -21.62 -6.83 -16.23
CA ARG A 73 -21.89 -6.07 -15.00
C ARG A 73 -21.43 -4.63 -15.20
N VAL A 74 -22.33 -3.68 -14.93
CA VAL A 74 -22.02 -2.26 -15.07
C VAL A 74 -21.44 -1.71 -13.77
N PHE A 75 -20.29 -1.05 -13.85
CA PHE A 75 -19.63 -0.35 -12.74
C PHE A 75 -19.40 1.12 -13.09
N LYS A 76 -19.89 2.03 -12.26
CA LYS A 76 -19.56 3.46 -12.37
C LYS A 76 -18.52 3.84 -11.34
N LYS A 77 -17.30 4.19 -11.78
CA LYS A 77 -16.29 4.77 -10.90
C LYS A 77 -16.67 6.19 -10.52
N ILE A 78 -16.69 6.48 -9.24
CA ILE A 78 -16.90 7.83 -8.69
C ILE A 78 -15.73 8.23 -7.81
N ASP A 79 -15.53 9.52 -7.65
CA ASP A 79 -14.55 10.04 -6.70
C ASP A 79 -14.98 9.74 -5.26
N SER A 80 -14.05 9.26 -4.41
CA SER A 80 -14.34 8.89 -3.03
C SER A 80 -14.63 10.08 -2.11
N LEU A 81 -14.37 11.31 -2.58
CA LEU A 81 -14.76 12.57 -1.93
C LEU A 81 -16.00 13.18 -2.60
N LEU A 82 -16.68 12.48 -3.53
CA LEU A 82 -17.88 12.92 -4.24
C LEU A 82 -17.68 14.19 -5.11
N ARG A 83 -16.45 14.42 -5.60
CA ARG A 83 -16.16 15.50 -6.55
C ARG A 83 -16.61 15.13 -7.96
N GLY A 84 -16.79 16.13 -8.82
CA GLY A 84 -17.21 15.94 -10.21
C GLY A 84 -18.73 15.80 -10.38
N ASN A 85 -19.17 15.22 -11.49
CA ASN A 85 -20.55 15.17 -11.93
C ASN A 85 -21.33 13.93 -11.43
N VAL A 86 -21.13 13.52 -10.16
CA VAL A 86 -21.70 12.27 -9.61
C VAL A 86 -23.21 12.19 -9.80
N ALA A 87 -23.96 13.25 -9.47
CA ALA A 87 -25.42 13.25 -9.62
C ALA A 87 -25.88 13.05 -11.08
N ALA A 88 -25.24 13.75 -12.02
CA ALA A 88 -25.61 13.70 -13.43
C ALA A 88 -25.32 12.32 -14.05
N GLU A 89 -24.16 11.76 -13.75
CA GLU A 89 -23.71 10.47 -14.30
C GLU A 89 -24.46 9.28 -13.70
N VAL A 90 -24.65 9.26 -12.36
CA VAL A 90 -25.43 8.21 -11.69
C VAL A 90 -26.92 8.33 -12.02
N GLY A 91 -27.43 9.56 -12.14
CA GLY A 91 -28.80 9.81 -12.59
C GLY A 91 -29.05 9.33 -14.02
N ALA A 92 -28.09 9.51 -14.94
CA ALA A 92 -28.18 8.97 -16.30
C ALA A 92 -28.22 7.43 -16.32
N LEU A 93 -27.42 6.79 -15.45
CA LEU A 93 -27.42 5.33 -15.28
C LEU A 93 -28.77 4.81 -14.76
N ALA A 94 -29.33 5.46 -13.75
CA ALA A 94 -30.66 5.15 -13.21
C ALA A 94 -31.76 5.40 -14.26
N GLY A 95 -31.67 6.51 -15.00
CA GLY A 95 -32.59 6.85 -16.10
C GLY A 95 -32.56 5.85 -17.28
N ALA A 96 -31.46 5.14 -17.46
CA ALA A 96 -31.32 4.04 -18.42
C ALA A 96 -31.97 2.71 -17.92
N GLY A 97 -32.60 2.70 -16.74
CA GLY A 97 -33.30 1.55 -16.17
C GLY A 97 -32.45 0.65 -15.29
N TYR A 98 -31.22 1.03 -14.93
CA TYR A 98 -30.44 0.30 -13.94
C TYR A 98 -30.86 0.68 -12.51
N GLY A 99 -31.04 -0.33 -11.64
CA GLY A 99 -30.92 -0.07 -10.20
C GLY A 99 -29.47 0.18 -9.86
N VAL A 100 -29.16 1.12 -8.96
CA VAL A 100 -27.79 1.48 -8.65
C VAL A 100 -27.49 1.27 -7.16
N VAL A 101 -26.50 0.45 -6.83
CA VAL A 101 -25.96 0.34 -5.46
C VAL A 101 -24.70 1.20 -5.38
N LEU A 102 -24.69 2.17 -4.45
CA LEU A 102 -23.66 3.19 -4.39
C LEU A 102 -23.00 3.28 -3.02
N THR A 103 -21.66 3.31 -3.00
CA THR A 103 -20.88 3.74 -1.85
C THR A 103 -19.55 4.39 -2.28
N PRO A 104 -19.25 5.62 -1.84
CA PRO A 104 -17.97 6.28 -2.11
C PRO A 104 -16.84 5.79 -1.19
N ALA A 105 -17.09 4.89 -0.24
CA ALA A 105 -16.13 4.47 0.77
C ALA A 105 -14.82 3.93 0.15
N LEU A 106 -13.70 4.30 0.78
CA LEU A 106 -12.34 3.86 0.48
C LEU A 106 -11.57 3.72 1.81
N PRO A 107 -11.79 2.63 2.57
CA PRO A 107 -11.26 2.47 3.93
C PRO A 107 -9.75 2.61 4.02
N VAL A 108 -9.00 2.09 3.04
CA VAL A 108 -7.52 2.22 2.96
C VAL A 108 -7.04 3.67 2.96
N ALA A 109 -7.87 4.61 2.50
CA ALA A 109 -7.59 6.06 2.52
C ALA A 109 -8.31 6.79 3.66
N GLY A 110 -8.81 6.09 4.68
CA GLY A 110 -9.55 6.66 5.79
C GLY A 110 -10.90 7.27 5.41
N ARG A 111 -11.49 6.88 4.25
CA ARG A 111 -12.75 7.41 3.74
C ARG A 111 -13.84 6.36 3.92
N THR A 112 -14.82 6.68 4.77
CA THR A 112 -15.91 5.75 5.15
C THR A 112 -17.27 6.42 4.98
N VAL A 113 -18.34 5.63 5.04
CA VAL A 113 -19.72 6.13 5.03
C VAL A 113 -20.46 5.55 6.22
N ARG A 114 -21.05 6.43 7.04
CA ARG A 114 -21.87 6.04 8.19
C ARG A 114 -23.17 6.86 8.23
N SER A 115 -24.29 6.19 8.28
CA SER A 115 -25.63 6.81 8.24
C SER A 115 -25.80 7.75 7.03
N GLY A 116 -25.24 7.35 5.86
CA GLY A 116 -25.25 8.13 4.62
C GLY A 116 -24.32 9.36 4.63
N VAL A 117 -23.52 9.58 5.69
CA VAL A 117 -22.58 10.69 5.79
C VAL A 117 -21.18 10.20 5.39
N PRO A 118 -20.55 10.82 4.38
CA PRO A 118 -19.16 10.53 4.05
C PRO A 118 -18.22 11.14 5.09
N LEU A 119 -17.24 10.32 5.56
CA LEU A 119 -16.26 10.69 6.56
C LEU A 119 -14.84 10.60 5.98
N VAL A 120 -13.97 11.51 6.40
CA VAL A 120 -12.54 11.52 6.11
C VAL A 120 -11.78 11.43 7.42
N ASN A 121 -11.06 10.34 7.67
CA ASN A 121 -10.39 10.07 8.95
C ASN A 121 -11.31 10.26 10.16
N GLY A 122 -12.56 9.80 10.05
CA GLY A 122 -13.57 9.91 11.11
C GLY A 122 -14.29 11.25 11.22
N GLN A 123 -13.88 12.28 10.48
CA GLN A 123 -14.57 13.58 10.42
C GLN A 123 -15.51 13.65 9.21
N PRO A 124 -16.71 14.26 9.34
CA PRO A 124 -17.59 14.51 8.21
C PRO A 124 -16.89 15.28 7.08
N LEU A 125 -17.09 14.86 5.84
CA LEU A 125 -16.46 15.45 4.65
C LEU A 125 -16.63 16.98 4.60
N TYR A 126 -17.80 17.48 4.96
CA TYR A 126 -18.10 18.93 4.93
C TYR A 126 -17.35 19.74 6.01
N LEU A 127 -16.65 19.09 6.95
CA LEU A 127 -15.78 19.71 7.95
C LEU A 127 -14.29 19.48 7.64
N ALA A 128 -13.99 18.62 6.66
CA ALA A 128 -12.63 18.31 6.28
C ALA A 128 -12.14 19.27 5.18
N ASP A 129 -10.83 19.57 5.17
CA ASP A 129 -10.18 20.43 4.17
C ASP A 129 -9.96 19.73 2.79
N ALA A 130 -10.77 18.72 2.50
CA ALA A 130 -10.60 17.87 1.33
C ALA A 130 -11.12 18.47 0.01
N TRP A 131 -11.90 19.56 0.10
CA TRP A 131 -12.53 20.26 -1.04
C TRP A 131 -11.95 21.67 -1.29
N ARG A 132 -10.81 22.01 -0.69
CA ARG A 132 -10.21 23.37 -0.80
C ARG A 132 -9.91 23.81 -2.25
N THR A 133 -9.80 22.88 -3.18
CA THR A 133 -9.54 23.13 -4.61
C THR A 133 -10.82 23.16 -5.45
N GLU A 134 -11.98 22.88 -4.85
CA GLU A 134 -13.25 22.86 -5.55
C GLU A 134 -13.99 24.19 -5.34
N HIS A 135 -14.69 24.67 -6.37
CA HIS A 135 -15.52 25.87 -6.27
C HIS A 135 -16.83 25.65 -5.51
N ALA A 136 -17.27 24.40 -5.40
CA ALA A 136 -18.50 24.03 -4.72
C ALA A 136 -18.26 23.71 -3.24
N VAL A 137 -19.35 23.74 -2.44
CA VAL A 137 -19.32 23.34 -1.03
C VAL A 137 -19.40 21.80 -0.95
N PRO A 138 -18.61 21.15 -0.08
CA PRO A 138 -18.69 19.70 0.09
C PRO A 138 -20.07 19.27 0.59
N PRO A 139 -20.64 18.17 0.04
CA PRO A 139 -21.96 17.69 0.43
C PRO A 139 -21.95 17.15 1.87
N ARG A 140 -23.06 17.38 2.59
CA ARG A 140 -23.23 16.91 3.97
C ARG A 140 -23.58 15.42 4.06
N SER A 141 -24.12 14.87 2.97
CA SER A 141 -24.43 13.45 2.86
C SER A 141 -24.25 12.97 1.41
N VAL A 142 -24.15 11.64 1.22
CA VAL A 142 -24.14 11.06 -0.12
C VAL A 142 -25.44 11.35 -0.85
N ALA A 143 -26.57 11.39 -0.14
CA ALA A 143 -27.86 11.73 -0.71
C ALA A 143 -27.89 13.18 -1.24
N GLU A 144 -27.30 14.14 -0.52
CA GLU A 144 -27.20 15.54 -0.97
C GLU A 144 -26.37 15.65 -2.28
N ALA A 145 -25.32 14.85 -2.41
CA ALA A 145 -24.51 14.80 -3.63
C ALA A 145 -25.25 14.25 -4.86
N LEU A 146 -26.41 13.62 -4.67
CA LEU A 146 -27.20 12.97 -5.72
C LEU A 146 -28.51 13.72 -6.07
N VAL A 147 -28.75 14.89 -5.47
CA VAL A 147 -29.92 15.72 -5.78
C VAL A 147 -29.92 16.09 -7.27
N PRO A 148 -31.06 16.00 -8.00
CA PRO A 148 -32.44 15.82 -7.53
C PRO A 148 -32.96 14.37 -7.46
N THR A 149 -32.11 13.36 -7.59
CA THR A 149 -32.54 11.95 -7.63
C THR A 149 -32.97 11.45 -6.25
N GLU A 150 -34.10 10.79 -6.16
CA GLU A 150 -34.52 10.13 -4.93
C GLU A 150 -33.65 8.90 -4.63
N VAL A 151 -33.24 8.76 -3.38
CA VAL A 151 -32.32 7.71 -2.93
C VAL A 151 -32.83 7.01 -1.67
N ARG A 152 -32.46 5.74 -1.50
CA ARG A 152 -32.65 4.96 -0.27
C ARG A 152 -31.29 4.70 0.37
N THR A 153 -31.19 4.77 1.70
CA THR A 153 -29.94 4.47 2.42
C THR A 153 -30.08 3.16 3.18
N LEU A 154 -29.06 2.30 3.07
CA LEU A 154 -28.92 1.06 3.81
C LEU A 154 -27.80 1.23 4.85
N GLY A 155 -28.19 1.21 6.14
CA GLY A 155 -27.25 1.39 7.24
C GLY A 155 -26.35 0.17 7.44
N LEU A 156 -25.25 0.37 8.16
CA LEU A 156 -24.16 -0.59 8.35
C LEU A 156 -24.64 -1.96 8.90
N ALA A 157 -25.61 -1.96 9.83
CA ALA A 157 -26.14 -3.20 10.38
C ALA A 157 -26.81 -4.08 9.30
N ALA A 158 -27.53 -3.46 8.37
CA ALA A 158 -28.17 -4.17 7.26
C ALA A 158 -27.18 -4.56 6.16
N VAL A 159 -26.13 -3.76 5.94
CA VAL A 159 -25.01 -4.12 5.03
C VAL A 159 -24.27 -5.38 5.53
N ARG A 160 -24.13 -5.53 6.84
CA ARG A 160 -23.49 -6.69 7.49
C ARG A 160 -24.43 -7.90 7.67
N ASP A 161 -25.69 -7.78 7.32
CA ASP A 161 -26.64 -8.89 7.22
C ASP A 161 -26.76 -9.34 5.75
N PRO A 162 -26.23 -10.52 5.38
CA PRO A 162 -26.22 -10.99 4.00
C PRO A 162 -27.62 -11.11 3.39
N SER A 163 -28.64 -11.46 4.18
CA SER A 163 -30.02 -11.62 3.71
C SER A 163 -30.68 -10.28 3.41
N ALA A 164 -30.55 -9.32 4.35
CA ALA A 164 -31.06 -7.96 4.19
C ALA A 164 -30.40 -7.23 3.02
N LEU A 165 -29.09 -7.39 2.86
CA LEU A 165 -28.33 -6.78 1.77
C LEU A 165 -28.73 -7.38 0.40
N ALA A 166 -28.86 -8.70 0.30
CA ALA A 166 -29.28 -9.39 -0.93
C ALA A 166 -30.71 -8.98 -1.34
N GLU A 167 -31.65 -8.91 -0.39
CA GLU A 167 -33.03 -8.45 -0.61
C GLU A 167 -33.02 -6.99 -1.11
N ALA A 168 -32.29 -6.10 -0.45
CA ALA A 168 -32.18 -4.70 -0.85
C ALA A 168 -31.58 -4.51 -2.26
N CYS A 169 -30.59 -5.32 -2.64
CA CYS A 169 -30.03 -5.32 -3.99
C CYS A 169 -31.02 -5.82 -5.04
N ALA A 170 -31.81 -6.89 -4.71
CA ALA A 170 -32.83 -7.43 -5.59
C ALA A 170 -33.98 -6.43 -5.80
N ASP A 171 -34.43 -5.74 -4.76
CA ASP A 171 -35.49 -4.73 -4.80
C ASP A 171 -35.18 -3.57 -5.75
N VAL A 172 -33.93 -3.11 -5.79
CA VAL A 172 -33.56 -1.98 -6.64
C VAL A 172 -33.15 -2.37 -8.06
N ALA A 173 -32.85 -3.65 -8.30
CA ALA A 173 -32.45 -4.12 -9.63
C ALA A 173 -33.50 -3.81 -10.69
N GLY A 174 -33.14 -3.06 -11.73
CA GLY A 174 -34.03 -2.67 -12.84
C GLY A 174 -35.12 -1.65 -12.48
N SER A 175 -35.08 -1.10 -11.25
CA SER A 175 -36.11 -0.14 -10.80
C SER A 175 -35.81 1.32 -11.16
N GLY A 176 -34.55 1.64 -11.58
CA GLY A 176 -34.09 3.01 -11.72
C GLY A 176 -33.85 3.72 -10.40
N GLN A 177 -33.88 3.03 -9.26
CA GLN A 177 -33.64 3.58 -7.94
C GLN A 177 -32.16 3.50 -7.55
N ILE A 178 -31.74 4.37 -6.63
CA ILE A 178 -30.39 4.39 -6.09
C ILE A 178 -30.42 3.97 -4.62
N LEU A 179 -29.62 2.95 -4.26
CA LEU A 179 -29.39 2.47 -2.91
C LEU A 179 -28.00 2.90 -2.44
N ILE A 180 -27.92 3.80 -1.48
CA ILE A 180 -26.68 4.19 -0.82
C ILE A 180 -26.41 3.16 0.27
N CYS A 181 -25.22 2.54 0.27
CA CYS A 181 -24.79 1.62 1.30
C CYS A 181 -23.70 2.26 2.19
N ASP A 182 -23.90 2.17 3.51
CA ASP A 182 -22.84 2.48 4.48
C ASP A 182 -21.70 1.45 4.34
N ALA A 183 -20.45 1.91 4.51
CA ALA A 183 -19.28 1.04 4.55
C ALA A 183 -18.14 1.70 5.32
N GLU A 184 -17.52 0.95 6.24
CA GLU A 184 -16.41 1.41 7.09
C GLU A 184 -15.14 0.58 6.86
N THR A 185 -15.29 -0.66 6.38
CA THR A 185 -14.21 -1.63 6.19
C THR A 185 -14.23 -2.22 4.78
N ASP A 186 -13.11 -2.82 4.37
CA ASP A 186 -13.06 -3.57 3.11
C ASP A 186 -14.01 -4.78 3.13
N ALA A 187 -14.26 -5.38 4.31
CA ALA A 187 -15.24 -6.45 4.46
C ALA A 187 -16.68 -5.99 4.15
N ASP A 188 -17.04 -4.74 4.51
CA ASP A 188 -18.33 -4.16 4.15
C ASP A 188 -18.45 -3.97 2.62
N LEU A 189 -17.35 -3.52 1.97
CA LEU A 189 -17.28 -3.40 0.51
C LEU A 189 -17.38 -4.76 -0.18
N ASP A 190 -16.72 -5.79 0.35
CA ASP A 190 -16.81 -7.17 -0.16
C ASP A 190 -18.23 -7.72 -0.07
N ALA A 191 -18.91 -7.49 1.05
CA ALA A 191 -20.32 -7.90 1.21
C ALA A 191 -21.23 -7.24 0.15
N ILE A 192 -21.07 -5.92 -0.06
CA ILE A 192 -21.81 -5.18 -1.09
C ILE A 192 -21.52 -5.73 -2.48
N ALA A 193 -20.25 -5.95 -2.82
CA ALA A 193 -19.85 -6.46 -4.13
C ALA A 193 -20.37 -7.87 -4.40
N VAL A 194 -20.33 -8.77 -3.41
CA VAL A 194 -20.84 -10.15 -3.52
C VAL A 194 -22.35 -10.14 -3.71
N ALA A 195 -23.10 -9.37 -2.93
CA ALA A 195 -24.55 -9.26 -3.05
C ALA A 195 -24.95 -8.70 -4.42
N ALA A 196 -24.28 -7.64 -4.89
CA ALA A 196 -24.54 -7.05 -6.19
C ALA A 196 -24.15 -7.99 -7.36
N ALA A 197 -23.06 -8.76 -7.23
CA ALA A 197 -22.66 -9.75 -8.23
C ALA A 197 -23.67 -10.90 -8.36
N ALA A 198 -24.39 -11.25 -7.29
CA ALA A 198 -25.43 -12.26 -7.28
C ALA A 198 -26.79 -11.75 -7.80
N ALA A 199 -27.00 -10.43 -7.81
CA ALA A 199 -28.26 -9.79 -8.26
C ALA A 199 -28.44 -9.88 -9.79
N PRO A 200 -29.63 -9.57 -10.35
CA PRO A 200 -29.84 -9.51 -11.80
C PRO A 200 -28.89 -8.53 -12.52
N PRO A 201 -28.61 -8.72 -13.83
CA PRO A 201 -27.61 -7.91 -14.57
C PRO A 201 -28.02 -6.44 -14.78
N ASN A 202 -29.28 -6.08 -14.56
CA ASN A 202 -29.79 -4.70 -14.55
C ASN A 202 -29.56 -3.97 -13.20
N LEU A 203 -28.70 -4.50 -12.33
CA LEU A 203 -28.13 -3.80 -11.19
C LEU A 203 -26.72 -3.33 -11.54
N ALA A 204 -26.48 -2.03 -11.39
CA ALA A 204 -25.16 -1.41 -11.53
C ALA A 204 -24.57 -1.08 -10.15
N LEU A 205 -23.24 -1.11 -10.07
CA LEU A 205 -22.50 -0.60 -8.92
C LEU A 205 -21.95 0.80 -9.22
N ALA A 206 -21.97 1.69 -8.23
CA ALA A 206 -21.28 2.98 -8.30
C ALA A 206 -20.40 3.17 -7.07
N GLY A 207 -19.09 3.40 -7.25
CA GLY A 207 -18.20 3.50 -6.10
C GLY A 207 -16.79 3.92 -6.40
N SER A 208 -16.00 4.00 -5.34
CA SER A 208 -14.57 4.30 -5.38
C SER A 208 -13.74 3.12 -5.90
N GLY A 209 -12.41 3.31 -5.96
CA GLY A 209 -11.46 2.21 -6.22
C GLY A 209 -11.58 1.05 -5.23
N GLY A 210 -12.00 1.32 -3.98
CA GLY A 210 -12.24 0.27 -2.97
C GLY A 210 -13.37 -0.67 -3.36
N LEU A 211 -14.51 -0.14 -3.83
CA LEU A 211 -15.62 -0.96 -4.31
C LEU A 211 -15.28 -1.69 -5.63
N ALA A 212 -14.46 -1.07 -6.51
CA ALA A 212 -13.96 -1.73 -7.71
C ALA A 212 -13.09 -2.94 -7.35
N ALA A 213 -12.18 -2.80 -6.38
CA ALA A 213 -11.36 -3.90 -5.89
C ALA A 213 -12.18 -5.02 -5.24
N ALA A 214 -13.21 -4.68 -4.46
CA ALA A 214 -14.14 -5.65 -3.90
C ALA A 214 -14.89 -6.43 -4.99
N LEU A 215 -15.34 -5.75 -6.05
CA LEU A 215 -15.99 -6.41 -7.21
C LEU A 215 -15.00 -7.32 -7.95
N GLY A 216 -13.73 -6.91 -8.10
CA GLY A 216 -12.65 -7.76 -8.64
C GLY A 216 -12.48 -9.05 -7.83
N ARG A 217 -12.42 -8.96 -6.48
CA ARG A 217 -12.38 -10.14 -5.60
C ARG A 217 -13.61 -11.03 -5.75
N ALA A 218 -14.82 -10.46 -5.76
CA ALA A 218 -16.06 -11.20 -5.94
C ALA A 218 -16.14 -11.95 -7.29
N ARG A 219 -15.61 -11.35 -8.36
CA ARG A 219 -15.53 -11.94 -9.70
C ARG A 219 -14.68 -13.23 -9.70
N HIS A 220 -13.63 -13.29 -8.90
CA HIS A 220 -12.68 -14.41 -8.86
C HIS A 220 -12.93 -15.43 -7.75
N ALA A 221 -13.80 -15.17 -6.78
CA ALA A 221 -14.09 -16.06 -5.64
C ALA A 221 -14.71 -17.42 -6.01
N GLY A 222 -15.07 -17.65 -7.27
CA GLY A 222 -15.68 -18.89 -7.75
C GLY A 222 -14.76 -19.90 -8.44
N CYS A 223 -13.45 -19.60 -8.58
CA CYS A 223 -12.54 -20.42 -9.41
C CYS A 223 -11.59 -21.34 -8.62
N GLY A 224 -11.85 -21.64 -7.36
CA GLY A 224 -10.93 -22.39 -6.51
C GLY A 224 -11.58 -23.14 -5.35
N GLN A 225 -12.68 -23.90 -5.56
CA GLN A 225 -13.06 -24.96 -4.63
C GLN A 225 -12.90 -26.32 -5.32
N PRO A 226 -12.14 -27.29 -4.75
CA PRO A 226 -12.24 -28.68 -5.14
C PRO A 226 -13.62 -29.21 -4.74
N ALA A 227 -14.24 -29.96 -5.65
CA ALA A 227 -15.53 -30.57 -5.46
C ALA A 227 -15.62 -31.33 -4.13
N SER A 228 -16.63 -31.02 -3.32
CA SER A 228 -17.00 -31.78 -2.15
C SER A 228 -17.40 -33.20 -2.57
N HIS A 229 -16.76 -34.18 -1.98
CA HIS A 229 -17.12 -35.59 -2.05
C HIS A 229 -18.59 -35.81 -1.68
N HIS A 230 -19.35 -36.44 -2.55
CA HIS A 230 -20.51 -37.26 -2.23
C HIS A 230 -20.16 -38.74 -2.38
N PRO A 231 -20.73 -39.64 -1.56
CA PRO A 231 -20.21 -40.95 -1.35
C PRO A 231 -20.54 -41.96 -2.47
N GLU A 232 -19.72 -42.97 -2.50
CA GLU A 232 -19.68 -44.14 -3.36
C GLU A 232 -21.05 -44.77 -3.71
N THR A 233 -21.22 -45.08 -5.02
CA THR A 233 -21.85 -46.32 -5.44
C THR A 233 -20.98 -46.95 -6.50
N SER A 234 -20.57 -48.17 -6.17
CA SER A 234 -19.77 -49.09 -6.93
C SER A 234 -20.47 -49.68 -8.14
N VAL A 235 -19.74 -50.02 -9.22
CA VAL A 235 -19.73 -51.29 -10.02
C VAL A 235 -19.31 -50.99 -11.49
N PRO A 236 -18.77 -51.92 -12.32
CA PRO A 236 -17.39 -52.32 -12.42
C PRO A 236 -16.72 -52.07 -13.82
N HIS A 237 -15.43 -52.45 -13.88
CA HIS A 237 -14.55 -52.55 -15.06
C HIS A 237 -15.16 -53.10 -16.34
N GLU A 238 -14.84 -52.48 -17.49
CA GLU A 238 -14.50 -53.18 -18.72
C GLU A 238 -13.35 -52.48 -19.46
N THR A 239 -12.35 -53.27 -19.73
CA THR A 239 -11.16 -52.99 -20.51
C THR A 239 -11.44 -53.09 -21.99
N ILE A 240 -10.98 -52.13 -22.81
CA ILE A 240 -10.68 -52.39 -24.24
C ILE A 240 -9.45 -51.57 -24.65
N GLU A 241 -8.46 -52.25 -25.15
CA GLU A 241 -7.22 -51.75 -25.77
C GLU A 241 -7.40 -51.45 -27.28
N PRO A 242 -6.34 -50.99 -27.97
CA PRO A 242 -6.42 -49.90 -28.95
C PRO A 242 -6.45 -50.40 -30.40
N GLY A 243 -7.03 -49.59 -31.27
CA GLY A 243 -7.05 -49.79 -32.72
C GLY A 243 -6.46 -48.63 -33.48
N ALA A 244 -5.45 -48.89 -34.27
CA ALA A 244 -4.72 -48.00 -35.17
C ALA A 244 -5.48 -47.70 -36.46
N GLY A 245 -5.22 -46.51 -37.03
CA GLY A 245 -5.35 -46.34 -38.48
C GLY A 245 -5.82 -44.97 -38.98
N GLY A 246 -4.92 -44.19 -39.60
CA GLY A 246 -5.12 -43.72 -40.96
C GLY A 246 -5.37 -42.20 -41.21
N HIS A 247 -4.30 -41.54 -41.58
CA HIS A 247 -4.14 -40.44 -42.57
C HIS A 247 -5.35 -39.56 -43.02
N ALA A 248 -5.20 -38.23 -42.89
CA ALA A 248 -5.20 -37.32 -44.04
C ALA A 248 -4.74 -35.90 -43.65
N HIS A 249 -3.90 -35.32 -44.48
CA HIS A 249 -3.41 -33.95 -44.51
C HIS A 249 -4.50 -32.88 -44.41
N ASP A 250 -4.25 -31.79 -43.67
CA ASP A 250 -4.31 -30.47 -44.27
C ASP A 250 -3.45 -29.45 -43.54
N GLN A 251 -2.71 -28.67 -44.31
CA GLN A 251 -1.81 -27.60 -43.91
C GLN A 251 -2.57 -26.43 -43.37
N TRP A 252 -2.22 -25.93 -42.18
CA TRP A 252 -2.43 -24.54 -41.80
C TRP A 252 -1.17 -23.97 -41.16
N VAL A 253 -0.82 -22.82 -41.70
CA VAL A 253 0.35 -22.00 -41.62
C VAL A 253 0.73 -21.67 -40.15
N ASP A 254 2.00 -21.80 -39.92
CA ASP A 254 2.82 -21.40 -38.81
C ASP A 254 2.51 -19.96 -38.30
N GLY A 255 1.86 -19.85 -37.15
CA GLY A 255 1.70 -18.63 -36.39
C GLY A 255 2.53 -18.76 -35.10
N GLY A 256 3.78 -18.31 -35.17
CA GLY A 256 4.76 -18.44 -34.11
C GLY A 256 4.22 -17.96 -32.75
N HIS A 257 4.17 -18.87 -31.79
CA HIS A 257 4.14 -18.55 -30.38
C HIS A 257 5.38 -17.73 -30.03
N ARG A 258 5.22 -16.40 -29.97
CA ARG A 258 6.17 -15.56 -29.24
C ARG A 258 5.90 -15.77 -27.75
N GLN A 259 6.74 -16.56 -27.12
CA GLN A 259 6.95 -16.50 -25.69
C GLN A 259 7.27 -15.05 -25.33
N SER A 260 6.41 -14.42 -24.54
CA SER A 260 6.69 -13.14 -23.89
C SER A 260 7.88 -13.34 -22.96
N ALA A 261 9.03 -12.83 -23.34
CA ALA A 261 10.20 -12.74 -22.49
C ALA A 261 9.92 -11.76 -21.33
N PRO A 262 10.44 -12.00 -20.13
CA PRO A 262 10.31 -11.13 -18.99
C PRO A 262 10.98 -9.77 -19.31
N GLY A 263 10.25 -8.68 -19.02
CA GLY A 263 10.53 -7.28 -19.23
C GLY A 263 11.98 -6.83 -19.37
N GLY A 264 12.47 -6.75 -20.58
CA GLY A 264 13.67 -5.99 -20.91
C GLY A 264 13.32 -4.50 -21.05
N GLY A 265 14.09 -3.62 -20.44
CA GLY A 265 13.99 -2.19 -20.62
C GLY A 265 14.08 -1.86 -22.10
N THR A 266 13.23 -0.95 -22.59
CA THR A 266 13.02 -0.69 -24.04
C THR A 266 14.14 0.11 -24.70
N GLY A 267 15.12 0.61 -23.94
CA GLY A 267 16.15 1.55 -24.43
C GLY A 267 15.59 2.91 -24.88
N ARG A 268 14.28 3.15 -24.66
CA ARG A 268 13.56 4.35 -25.08
C ARG A 268 13.81 5.52 -24.12
N PRO A 269 13.81 6.77 -24.60
CA PRO A 269 13.83 7.93 -23.72
C PRO A 269 12.63 7.91 -22.77
N LEU A 270 12.82 8.40 -21.53
CA LEU A 270 11.76 8.53 -20.55
C LEU A 270 11.33 9.99 -20.44
N LEU A 271 10.05 10.25 -20.66
CA LEU A 271 9.45 11.57 -20.51
C LEU A 271 8.44 11.57 -19.35
N ILE A 272 8.66 12.47 -18.38
CA ILE A 272 7.74 12.72 -17.26
C ILE A 272 7.03 14.05 -17.50
N VAL A 273 5.70 14.03 -17.54
CA VAL A 273 4.86 15.23 -17.71
C VAL A 273 4.11 15.51 -16.41
N VAL A 274 4.33 16.69 -15.83
CA VAL A 274 3.75 17.10 -14.55
C VAL A 274 2.86 18.32 -14.77
N GLY A 275 1.56 18.10 -14.80
CA GLY A 275 0.55 19.14 -15.06
C GLY A 275 0.08 19.90 -13.80
N THR A 276 0.63 19.60 -12.64
CA THR A 276 0.26 20.24 -11.36
C THR A 276 1.45 20.96 -10.75
N ALA A 277 1.18 22.11 -10.11
CA ALA A 277 2.15 22.87 -9.33
C ALA A 277 2.05 22.61 -7.82
N GLU A 278 1.36 21.54 -7.38
CA GLU A 278 1.23 21.20 -5.97
C GLU A 278 2.59 20.93 -5.32
N PRO A 279 2.78 21.33 -4.03
CA PRO A 279 4.06 21.19 -3.32
C PRO A 279 4.64 19.78 -3.36
N VAL A 280 3.79 18.74 -3.23
CA VAL A 280 4.20 17.32 -3.28
C VAL A 280 4.78 16.97 -4.65
N ALA A 281 4.19 17.44 -5.75
CA ALA A 281 4.69 17.19 -7.10
C ALA A 281 6.02 17.91 -7.35
N VAL A 282 6.17 19.12 -6.81
CA VAL A 282 7.42 19.89 -6.87
C VAL A 282 8.55 19.15 -6.14
N GLU A 283 8.28 18.65 -4.95
CA GLU A 283 9.24 17.85 -4.18
C GLU A 283 9.62 16.55 -4.92
N GLN A 284 8.65 15.83 -5.48
CA GLN A 284 8.91 14.61 -6.24
C GLN A 284 9.81 14.86 -7.45
N VAL A 285 9.61 15.98 -8.18
CA VAL A 285 10.48 16.36 -9.31
C VAL A 285 11.89 16.72 -8.83
N SER A 286 12.04 17.37 -7.66
CA SER A 286 13.35 17.74 -7.13
C SER A 286 14.25 16.55 -6.76
N ARG A 287 13.66 15.36 -6.61
CA ARG A 287 14.37 14.10 -6.32
C ARG A 287 14.78 13.30 -7.58
N LEU A 288 14.48 13.82 -8.77
CA LEU A 288 14.84 13.17 -10.04
C LEU A 288 16.24 13.60 -10.49
N ASP A 289 17.23 12.77 -10.21
CA ASP A 289 18.63 13.02 -10.62
C ASP A 289 18.85 12.64 -12.10
N GLY A 290 19.61 13.48 -12.80
CA GLY A 290 20.01 13.24 -14.20
C GLY A 290 18.89 13.45 -15.22
N PHE A 291 17.81 14.14 -14.87
CA PHE A 291 16.75 14.55 -15.80
C PHE A 291 16.96 15.99 -16.28
N THR A 292 16.70 16.24 -17.57
CA THR A 292 16.55 17.59 -18.10
C THR A 292 15.16 18.12 -17.74
N ILE A 293 15.05 19.24 -17.04
CA ILE A 293 13.77 19.80 -16.57
C ILE A 293 13.41 21.04 -17.38
N HIS A 294 12.24 21.01 -18.05
CA HIS A 294 11.62 22.15 -18.70
C HIS A 294 10.43 22.63 -17.86
N SER A 295 10.56 23.82 -17.24
CA SER A 295 9.46 24.49 -16.52
C SER A 295 8.81 25.52 -17.44
N LEU A 296 7.51 25.38 -17.70
CA LEU A 296 6.77 26.18 -18.68
C LEU A 296 5.76 27.10 -17.96
N ASN A 297 5.75 28.38 -18.36
CA ASN A 297 4.84 29.36 -17.76
C ASN A 297 3.37 29.01 -18.10
N PRO A 298 2.45 28.93 -17.14
CA PRO A 298 1.05 28.57 -17.39
C PRO A 298 0.34 29.58 -18.31
N ALA A 299 0.69 30.88 -18.30
CA ALA A 299 0.11 31.85 -19.21
C ALA A 299 0.51 31.61 -20.67
N ASP A 300 1.77 31.21 -20.89
CA ASP A 300 2.23 30.86 -22.24
C ASP A 300 1.54 29.59 -22.74
N LEU A 301 1.43 28.57 -21.87
CA LEU A 301 0.72 27.32 -22.17
C LEU A 301 -0.77 27.54 -22.48
N ALA A 302 -1.43 28.47 -21.80
CA ALA A 302 -2.82 28.81 -22.07
C ALA A 302 -3.03 29.52 -23.41
N ALA A 303 -2.02 30.29 -23.86
CA ALA A 303 -2.08 31.08 -25.09
C ALA A 303 -1.61 30.29 -26.35
N HIS A 304 -0.57 29.49 -26.22
CA HIS A 304 0.06 28.73 -27.31
C HIS A 304 0.86 27.56 -26.76
N ALA A 305 1.35 26.69 -27.63
CA ALA A 305 2.26 25.58 -27.25
C ALA A 305 3.73 26.06 -27.38
N PRO A 306 4.41 26.42 -26.26
CA PRO A 306 5.80 26.89 -26.34
C PRO A 306 6.71 25.72 -26.77
N PRO A 307 7.65 25.92 -27.72
CA PRO A 307 8.51 24.84 -28.20
C PRO A 307 9.53 24.43 -27.10
N ILE A 308 9.81 23.14 -27.01
CA ILE A 308 10.92 22.58 -26.24
C ILE A 308 11.80 21.74 -27.17
N PRO A 309 13.07 21.49 -26.84
CA PRO A 309 13.91 20.59 -27.63
C PRO A 309 13.32 19.18 -27.76
N PRO A 310 13.62 18.46 -28.86
CA PRO A 310 13.23 17.06 -29.02
C PRO A 310 13.70 16.21 -27.83
N VAL A 311 12.82 15.29 -27.37
CA VAL A 311 13.10 14.42 -26.24
C VAL A 311 14.06 13.31 -26.69
N ALA A 312 15.34 13.45 -26.33
CA ALA A 312 16.39 12.48 -26.67
C ALA A 312 16.92 11.71 -25.44
N GLY A 313 16.49 12.05 -24.24
CA GLY A 313 16.94 11.45 -22.99
C GLY A 313 15.92 11.64 -21.85
N PRO A 314 16.33 11.35 -20.62
CA PRO A 314 15.47 11.54 -19.47
C PRO A 314 15.03 12.99 -19.30
N THR A 315 13.75 13.25 -19.46
CA THR A 315 13.21 14.61 -19.53
C THR A 315 11.99 14.76 -18.63
N VAL A 316 11.90 15.89 -17.92
CA VAL A 316 10.70 16.35 -17.21
C VAL A 316 10.18 17.60 -17.90
N VAL A 317 8.89 17.60 -18.25
CA VAL A 317 8.18 18.79 -18.70
C VAL A 317 7.11 19.10 -17.64
N ARG A 318 7.15 20.30 -17.07
CA ARG A 318 6.21 20.66 -16.00
C ARG A 318 5.67 22.08 -16.17
N VAL A 319 4.52 22.32 -15.56
CA VAL A 319 4.04 23.67 -15.30
C VAL A 319 4.98 24.33 -14.27
N ASP A 320 5.37 25.58 -14.51
CA ASP A 320 6.24 26.31 -13.59
C ASP A 320 5.54 26.56 -12.25
N PRO A 321 6.07 25.98 -11.14
CA PRO A 321 5.45 26.08 -9.83
C PRO A 321 5.57 27.48 -9.20
N SER A 322 6.38 28.37 -9.74
CA SER A 322 6.50 29.75 -9.27
C SER A 322 5.31 30.65 -9.69
N HIS A 323 4.43 30.13 -10.55
CA HIS A 323 3.25 30.84 -11.06
C HIS A 323 1.97 30.11 -10.63
N SER A 324 0.97 30.87 -10.18
CA SER A 324 -0.36 30.31 -9.93
C SER A 324 -1.08 30.00 -11.25
N VAL A 325 -1.77 28.86 -11.29
CA VAL A 325 -2.66 28.52 -12.40
C VAL A 325 -4.06 29.01 -12.04
N ASP A 326 -4.63 29.84 -12.92
CA ASP A 326 -6.04 30.22 -12.83
C ASP A 326 -6.90 28.96 -13.09
N PRO A 327 -7.79 28.56 -12.17
CA PRO A 327 -8.64 27.40 -12.34
C PRO A 327 -9.46 27.41 -13.64
N ASP A 328 -9.92 28.59 -14.09
CA ASP A 328 -10.67 28.74 -15.33
C ASP A 328 -9.82 28.48 -16.59
N GLN A 329 -8.50 28.60 -16.47
CA GLN A 329 -7.55 28.34 -17.54
C GLN A 329 -6.90 26.95 -17.48
N ALA A 330 -7.16 26.17 -16.45
CA ALA A 330 -6.50 24.88 -16.22
C ALA A 330 -6.58 23.95 -17.43
N ARG A 331 -7.74 23.87 -18.10
CA ARG A 331 -7.88 23.08 -19.34
C ARG A 331 -7.09 23.63 -20.53
N ALA A 332 -6.97 24.94 -20.65
CA ALA A 332 -6.16 25.56 -21.71
C ALA A 332 -4.67 25.26 -21.46
N VAL A 333 -4.21 25.39 -20.23
CA VAL A 333 -2.85 25.05 -19.79
C VAL A 333 -2.54 23.57 -20.09
N ALA A 334 -3.44 22.66 -19.73
CA ALA A 334 -3.26 21.23 -20.00
C ALA A 334 -3.18 20.92 -21.50
N ARG A 335 -3.99 21.59 -22.33
CA ARG A 335 -3.94 21.45 -23.79
C ARG A 335 -2.64 22.02 -24.39
N GLY A 336 -2.18 23.18 -23.93
CA GLY A 336 -0.91 23.74 -24.37
C GLY A 336 0.27 22.86 -23.99
N LEU A 337 0.27 22.33 -22.76
CA LEU A 337 1.28 21.36 -22.30
C LEU A 337 1.29 20.10 -23.18
N ALA A 338 0.13 19.53 -23.47
CA ALA A 338 -0.01 18.36 -24.33
C ALA A 338 0.49 18.61 -25.76
N ALA A 339 0.14 19.75 -26.33
CA ALA A 339 0.61 20.14 -27.68
C ALA A 339 2.14 20.36 -27.70
N THR A 340 2.71 20.96 -26.66
CA THR A 340 4.18 21.10 -26.50
C THR A 340 4.86 19.74 -26.43
N VAL A 341 4.32 18.81 -25.62
CA VAL A 341 4.84 17.46 -25.49
C VAL A 341 4.74 16.71 -26.82
N ALA A 342 3.59 16.72 -27.49
CA ALA A 342 3.38 16.03 -28.75
C ALA A 342 4.33 16.54 -29.85
N ALA A 343 4.58 17.84 -29.91
CA ALA A 343 5.50 18.44 -30.86
C ALA A 343 6.98 18.08 -30.63
N ALA A 344 7.35 17.75 -29.40
CA ALA A 344 8.71 17.37 -29.00
C ALA A 344 9.01 15.87 -29.16
N LEU A 345 8.00 15.05 -29.41
CA LEU A 345 8.13 13.60 -29.55
C LEU A 345 8.31 13.22 -31.04
N HIS A 346 9.53 12.84 -31.41
CA HIS A 346 9.88 12.38 -32.76
C HIS A 346 10.10 10.87 -32.84
N GLU A 347 10.32 10.22 -31.70
CA GLU A 347 10.52 8.77 -31.54
C GLU A 347 9.64 8.23 -30.39
N PRO A 348 9.35 6.92 -30.39
CA PRO A 348 8.62 6.31 -29.28
C PRO A 348 9.37 6.48 -27.96
N VAL A 349 8.67 6.97 -26.93
CA VAL A 349 9.19 7.20 -25.58
C VAL A 349 8.36 6.43 -24.56
N ASP A 350 8.92 6.16 -23.39
CA ASP A 350 8.14 5.76 -22.25
C ASP A 350 7.64 7.02 -21.52
N LEU A 351 6.36 7.05 -21.18
CA LEU A 351 5.67 8.21 -20.66
C LEU A 351 5.30 8.05 -19.17
N VAL A 352 5.44 9.12 -18.41
CA VAL A 352 4.82 9.24 -17.08
C VAL A 352 3.95 10.49 -17.07
N LEU A 353 2.66 10.32 -16.88
CA LEU A 353 1.67 11.38 -16.95
C LEU A 353 1.04 11.60 -15.59
N THR A 354 1.25 12.79 -15.00
CA THR A 354 0.80 13.17 -13.68
C THR A 354 -0.39 14.10 -13.73
N GLY A 355 -1.52 13.66 -13.16
CA GLY A 355 -2.81 14.34 -13.21
C GLY A 355 -3.71 13.81 -14.32
N GLY A 356 -4.96 13.46 -14.02
CA GLY A 356 -5.91 12.83 -14.97
C GLY A 356 -6.18 13.70 -16.20
N GLU A 357 -6.44 15.00 -16.02
CA GLU A 357 -6.67 15.94 -17.12
C GLU A 357 -5.42 16.06 -18.03
N THR A 358 -4.23 16.20 -17.42
CA THR A 358 -2.97 16.27 -18.20
C THR A 358 -2.72 14.99 -18.97
N ALA A 359 -2.88 13.84 -18.32
CA ALA A 359 -2.71 12.54 -18.94
C ALA A 359 -3.64 12.37 -20.12
N ARG A 360 -4.92 12.71 -19.97
CA ARG A 360 -5.92 12.65 -21.03
C ARG A 360 -5.52 13.53 -22.22
N ARG A 361 -5.16 14.81 -22.00
CA ARG A 361 -4.80 15.74 -23.09
C ARG A 361 -3.54 15.30 -23.83
N VAL A 362 -2.54 14.76 -23.13
CA VAL A 362 -1.33 14.25 -23.78
C VAL A 362 -1.64 13.04 -24.64
N LEU A 363 -2.43 12.09 -24.16
CA LEU A 363 -2.81 10.90 -24.93
C LEU A 363 -3.70 11.26 -26.13
N ASP A 364 -4.66 12.19 -25.98
CA ASP A 364 -5.45 12.73 -27.08
C ASP A 364 -4.55 13.37 -28.17
N ALA A 365 -3.57 14.18 -27.77
CA ALA A 365 -2.64 14.83 -28.68
C ALA A 365 -1.71 13.83 -29.40
N LEU A 366 -1.47 12.67 -28.83
CA LEU A 366 -0.69 11.56 -29.40
C LEU A 366 -1.55 10.58 -30.22
N GLY A 367 -2.87 10.80 -30.29
CA GLY A 367 -3.81 9.91 -31.01
C GLY A 367 -3.96 8.53 -30.40
N VAL A 368 -3.84 8.42 -29.06
CA VAL A 368 -4.00 7.16 -28.34
C VAL A 368 -5.48 6.94 -28.03
N ASP A 369 -6.06 5.85 -28.56
CA ASP A 369 -7.47 5.51 -28.38
C ASP A 369 -7.73 4.53 -27.23
N SER A 370 -6.70 3.75 -26.83
CA SER A 370 -6.82 2.75 -25.78
C SER A 370 -5.52 2.49 -25.06
N LEU A 371 -5.64 2.04 -23.80
CA LEU A 371 -4.54 1.58 -22.96
C LEU A 371 -4.82 0.13 -22.54
N GLU A 372 -3.77 -0.71 -22.53
CA GLU A 372 -3.80 -2.04 -21.95
C GLU A 372 -3.08 -2.00 -20.59
N PRO A 373 -3.80 -1.93 -19.45
CA PRO A 373 -3.20 -1.93 -18.14
C PRO A 373 -2.40 -3.21 -17.88
N LEU A 374 -1.20 -3.06 -17.30
CA LEU A 374 -0.28 -4.16 -17.00
C LEU A 374 -0.24 -4.46 -15.51
N ASP A 375 0.12 -3.43 -14.74
CA ASP A 375 0.28 -3.52 -13.28
C ASP A 375 0.20 -2.13 -12.63
N GLN A 376 0.31 -2.15 -11.31
CA GLN A 376 0.37 -0.95 -10.49
C GLN A 376 1.74 -0.88 -9.81
N ILE A 377 2.56 0.11 -10.18
CA ILE A 377 3.91 0.30 -9.61
C ILE A 377 3.84 0.63 -8.11
N HIS A 378 2.87 1.45 -7.73
CA HIS A 378 2.43 1.73 -6.36
C HIS A 378 1.01 2.27 -6.43
N HIS A 379 0.33 2.36 -5.28
CA HIS A 379 -1.07 2.82 -5.23
C HIS A 379 -1.28 4.11 -6.05
N GLY A 380 -2.21 4.06 -7.02
CA GLY A 380 -2.56 5.13 -7.95
C GLY A 380 -1.61 5.31 -9.16
N ALA A 381 -0.47 4.62 -9.25
CA ALA A 381 0.43 4.69 -10.41
C ALA A 381 0.28 3.42 -11.28
N VAL A 382 -0.53 3.50 -12.32
CA VAL A 382 -0.86 2.38 -13.21
C VAL A 382 0.02 2.41 -14.44
N ARG A 383 0.71 1.30 -14.71
CA ARG A 383 1.50 1.07 -15.93
C ARG A 383 0.64 0.38 -16.97
N SER A 384 0.66 0.91 -18.20
CA SER A 384 -0.14 0.39 -19.31
C SER A 384 0.69 0.34 -20.60
N HIS A 385 0.34 -0.56 -21.50
CA HIS A 385 0.83 -0.52 -22.90
C HIS A 385 0.00 0.46 -23.71
N LEU A 386 0.70 1.16 -24.63
CA LEU A 386 0.09 2.00 -25.66
C LEU A 386 -0.18 1.16 -26.91
N SER A 387 -1.34 1.33 -27.54
CA SER A 387 -1.72 0.65 -28.79
C SER A 387 -0.73 0.90 -29.95
N GLY A 388 0.01 2.02 -29.91
CA GLY A 388 1.09 2.36 -30.88
C GLY A 388 2.50 1.86 -30.50
N GLY A 389 2.62 1.08 -29.42
CA GLY A 389 3.88 0.60 -28.85
C GLY A 389 4.55 1.63 -27.92
N GLY A 390 5.00 1.17 -26.76
CA GLY A 390 5.58 1.95 -25.66
C GLY A 390 4.80 1.73 -24.37
N THR A 391 5.31 2.30 -23.29
CA THR A 391 4.72 2.19 -21.97
C THR A 391 4.29 3.56 -21.46
N VAL A 392 3.11 3.64 -20.86
CA VAL A 392 2.68 4.84 -20.15
C VAL A 392 2.38 4.50 -18.71
N VAL A 393 2.78 5.37 -17.78
CA VAL A 393 2.31 5.35 -16.41
C VAL A 393 1.41 6.55 -16.19
N THR A 394 0.16 6.29 -15.79
CA THR A 394 -0.80 7.32 -15.40
C THR A 394 -0.94 7.34 -13.89
N ARG A 395 -1.04 8.54 -13.29
CA ARG A 395 -1.24 8.71 -11.84
C ARG A 395 -1.99 10.01 -11.51
N PRO A 396 -2.76 10.05 -10.40
CA PRO A 396 -3.32 11.30 -9.88
C PRO A 396 -2.22 12.30 -9.49
N GLY A 397 -2.49 13.59 -9.65
CA GLY A 397 -1.49 14.65 -9.49
C GLY A 397 -0.84 14.74 -8.11
N SER A 398 -1.61 14.50 -7.04
CA SER A 398 -1.21 14.62 -5.63
C SER A 398 -0.88 13.29 -4.94
N PHE A 399 -0.80 12.18 -5.70
CA PHE A 399 -0.61 10.85 -5.13
C PHE A 399 0.85 10.45 -4.98
N GLY A 400 1.10 9.58 -3.97
CA GLY A 400 2.40 9.00 -3.69
C GLY A 400 3.30 9.85 -2.81
N GLY A 401 4.25 9.21 -2.14
CA GLY A 401 5.28 9.86 -1.32
C GLY A 401 6.28 10.66 -2.15
N PRO A 402 7.22 11.33 -1.50
CA PRO A 402 8.24 12.15 -2.17
C PRO A 402 9.10 11.40 -3.20
N ASP A 403 9.22 10.09 -3.08
CA ASP A 403 9.99 9.18 -3.96
C ASP A 403 9.16 8.60 -5.14
N SER A 404 7.87 8.94 -5.24
CA SER A 404 6.95 8.34 -6.20
C SER A 404 7.45 8.40 -7.65
N LEU A 405 7.90 9.56 -8.14
CA LEU A 405 8.40 9.69 -9.51
C LEU A 405 9.73 8.96 -9.71
N VAL A 406 10.58 8.89 -8.68
CA VAL A 406 11.83 8.12 -8.70
C VAL A 406 11.52 6.62 -8.86
N ARG A 407 10.58 6.08 -8.07
CA ARG A 407 10.14 4.69 -8.17
C ARG A 407 9.56 4.35 -9.54
N ILE A 408 8.75 5.23 -10.10
CA ILE A 408 8.19 5.06 -11.45
C ILE A 408 9.28 5.08 -12.50
N ALA A 409 10.22 6.04 -12.42
CA ALA A 409 11.33 6.12 -13.36
C ALA A 409 12.21 4.86 -13.32
N HIS A 410 12.47 4.31 -12.13
CA HIS A 410 13.20 3.05 -11.97
C HIS A 410 12.43 1.87 -12.56
N ALA A 411 11.12 1.78 -12.34
CA ALA A 411 10.29 0.70 -12.86
C ALA A 411 10.21 0.69 -14.40
N LEU A 412 10.25 1.86 -15.04
CA LEU A 412 10.21 1.98 -16.50
C LEU A 412 11.58 1.80 -17.16
N ARG A 413 12.65 2.29 -16.56
CA ARG A 413 14.00 2.19 -17.13
C ARG A 413 14.57 0.79 -17.13
N GLY A 414 13.91 -0.18 -16.45
CA GLY A 414 14.28 -1.61 -16.38
C GLY A 414 15.78 -1.83 -16.49
N THR A 415 16.40 -2.31 -15.46
CA THR A 415 17.70 -3.06 -15.42
C THR A 415 18.83 -2.84 -16.47
N GLU A 416 18.70 -1.98 -17.49
CA GLU A 416 19.85 -1.70 -18.35
C GLU A 416 20.93 -0.85 -17.66
N ASN A 417 20.57 -0.02 -16.71
CA ASN A 417 21.58 0.64 -15.84
C ASN A 417 22.12 -0.30 -14.72
N GLN A 418 21.54 -1.48 -14.53
CA GLN A 418 22.13 -2.51 -13.66
C GLN A 418 23.40 -3.16 -14.23
N ARG A 419 23.77 -2.90 -15.48
CA ARG A 419 25.08 -3.35 -16.04
C ARG A 419 26.20 -2.29 -15.96
N LYS A 420 25.92 -1.05 -15.52
CA LYS A 420 26.93 -0.01 -15.25
C LYS A 420 26.75 0.75 -13.93
N ALA A 421 25.68 0.55 -13.17
CA ALA A 421 25.63 0.92 -11.77
C ALA A 421 26.26 -0.22 -10.98
N VAL A 422 27.11 0.12 -10.02
CA VAL A 422 27.48 -0.77 -8.90
C VAL A 422 26.20 -1.50 -8.49
N PRO A 423 26.16 -2.85 -8.42
CA PRO A 423 24.97 -3.55 -8.03
C PRO A 423 24.52 -2.98 -6.69
N VAL A 424 23.33 -2.38 -6.64
CA VAL A 424 22.67 -2.11 -5.36
C VAL A 424 22.37 -3.50 -4.81
N ASN A 425 23.30 -4.05 -4.04
CA ASN A 425 23.08 -5.26 -3.28
C ASN A 425 21.99 -4.91 -2.29
N LEU A 426 20.74 -5.31 -2.59
CA LEU A 426 19.66 -5.18 -1.63
C LEU A 426 20.09 -5.87 -0.34
N PRO A 427 19.89 -5.24 0.83
CA PRO A 427 20.36 -5.78 2.09
C PRO A 427 19.75 -7.17 2.34
N ILE A 428 20.55 -8.09 2.81
CA ILE A 428 20.10 -9.39 3.28
C ILE A 428 19.60 -9.20 4.71
N ILE A 429 18.33 -9.53 4.95
CA ILE A 429 17.69 -9.43 6.26
C ILE A 429 17.45 -10.85 6.80
N ALA A 430 18.03 -11.16 7.95
CA ALA A 430 17.78 -12.40 8.67
C ALA A 430 16.41 -12.34 9.35
N VAL A 431 15.54 -13.29 9.04
CA VAL A 431 14.17 -13.38 9.60
C VAL A 431 14.11 -14.55 10.56
N THR A 432 14.04 -14.31 11.87
CA THR A 432 13.93 -15.41 12.83
C THR A 432 12.50 -15.94 12.88
N MET A 433 12.34 -17.27 12.88
CA MET A 433 11.02 -17.90 12.84
C MET A 433 10.21 -17.69 14.13
N GLY A 434 10.85 -17.31 15.23
CA GLY A 434 10.20 -17.12 16.54
C GLY A 434 9.72 -18.43 17.12
N ASP A 435 8.63 -18.38 17.91
CA ASP A 435 8.03 -19.58 18.48
C ASP A 435 7.32 -20.40 17.40
N GLY A 436 7.83 -21.60 17.11
CA GLY A 436 7.29 -22.47 16.07
C GLY A 436 5.90 -23.03 16.42
N ALA A 437 5.42 -22.96 17.64
CA ALA A 437 4.07 -23.33 18.02
C ALA A 437 3.05 -22.17 17.88
N GLY A 438 3.54 -20.93 17.66
CA GLY A 438 2.74 -19.72 17.44
C GLY A 438 2.54 -19.39 15.97
N ILE A 439 2.06 -18.17 15.69
CA ILE A 439 1.78 -17.67 14.34
C ILE A 439 3.06 -17.25 13.55
N GLY A 440 4.26 -17.27 14.17
CA GLY A 440 5.51 -16.87 13.52
C GLY A 440 5.69 -17.46 12.12
N PRO A 441 5.63 -18.78 11.95
CA PRO A 441 5.76 -19.41 10.62
C PRO A 441 4.68 -18.96 9.62
N GLU A 442 3.43 -18.73 10.07
CA GLU A 442 2.30 -18.33 9.22
C GLU A 442 2.42 -16.89 8.70
N VAL A 443 2.96 -15.96 9.51
CA VAL A 443 3.15 -14.58 9.08
C VAL A 443 4.41 -14.39 8.22
N ILE A 444 5.43 -15.23 8.41
CA ILE A 444 6.69 -15.14 7.68
C ILE A 444 6.53 -15.54 6.21
N VAL A 445 5.90 -16.69 5.92
CA VAL A 445 5.84 -17.21 4.55
C VAL A 445 5.25 -16.20 3.57
N PRO A 446 4.06 -15.61 3.80
CA PRO A 446 3.54 -14.59 2.90
C PRO A 446 4.35 -13.29 2.92
N ALA A 447 4.94 -12.90 4.07
CA ALA A 447 5.70 -11.65 4.18
C ALA A 447 7.01 -11.67 3.40
N VAL A 448 7.76 -12.77 3.43
CA VAL A 448 9.06 -12.87 2.71
C VAL A 448 8.88 -13.02 1.19
N LEU A 449 7.70 -13.43 0.74
CA LEU A 449 7.32 -13.51 -0.67
C LEU A 449 6.56 -12.27 -1.16
N HIS A 450 6.24 -11.34 -0.24
CA HIS A 450 5.49 -10.14 -0.61
C HIS A 450 6.27 -9.27 -1.59
N PRO A 451 5.66 -8.76 -2.68
CA PRO A 451 6.34 -7.92 -3.67
C PRO A 451 7.06 -6.72 -3.05
N ASP A 452 6.45 -6.04 -2.07
CA ASP A 452 7.06 -4.88 -1.40
C ASP A 452 8.31 -5.27 -0.60
N THR A 453 8.34 -6.47 0.02
CA THR A 453 9.52 -7.00 0.70
C THR A 453 10.64 -7.28 -0.29
N LEU A 454 10.34 -8.00 -1.37
CA LEU A 454 11.33 -8.40 -2.37
C LEU A 454 11.88 -7.21 -3.18
N ALA A 455 11.14 -6.10 -3.22
CA ALA A 455 11.58 -4.85 -3.85
C ALA A 455 12.68 -4.14 -3.04
N VAL A 456 12.74 -4.32 -1.72
CA VAL A 456 13.62 -3.56 -0.82
C VAL A 456 14.69 -4.40 -0.13
N CYS A 457 14.52 -5.72 0.02
CA CYS A 457 15.50 -6.59 0.67
C CYS A 457 15.53 -8.00 0.08
N ARG A 458 16.49 -8.77 0.61
CA ARG A 458 16.69 -10.21 0.36
C ARG A 458 16.49 -10.95 1.69
N PRO A 459 15.26 -11.40 2.00
CA PRO A 459 15.00 -12.06 3.27
C PRO A 459 15.53 -13.49 3.28
N ILE A 460 16.20 -13.88 4.38
CA ILE A 460 16.60 -15.25 4.68
C ILE A 460 16.00 -15.66 6.01
N VAL A 461 15.24 -16.73 6.03
CA VAL A 461 14.62 -17.23 7.26
C VAL A 461 15.62 -18.08 8.04
N ILE A 462 15.70 -17.87 9.35
CA ILE A 462 16.41 -18.76 10.28
C ILE A 462 15.34 -19.49 11.08
N GLY A 463 15.23 -20.78 10.87
CA GLY A 463 14.11 -21.56 11.40
C GLY A 463 14.16 -23.02 11.04
N ASP A 464 13.01 -23.64 10.96
CA ASP A 464 12.80 -25.05 10.56
C ASP A 464 12.05 -25.12 9.23
N ALA A 465 12.68 -25.67 8.21
CA ALA A 465 12.13 -25.73 6.85
C ALA A 465 10.82 -26.52 6.79
N GLU A 466 10.73 -27.63 7.52
CA GLU A 466 9.50 -28.44 7.56
C GLU A 466 8.33 -27.70 8.22
N ARG A 467 8.60 -26.90 9.27
CA ARG A 467 7.59 -26.08 9.92
C ARG A 467 7.05 -25.00 8.98
N LEU A 468 7.92 -24.37 8.20
CA LEU A 468 7.56 -23.38 7.19
C LEU A 468 6.76 -23.99 6.03
N ARG A 469 7.08 -25.23 5.58
CA ARG A 469 6.27 -25.93 4.55
C ARG A 469 4.84 -26.17 5.04
N ARG A 470 4.68 -26.57 6.29
CA ARG A 470 3.35 -26.73 6.90
C ARG A 470 2.61 -25.42 7.00
N ALA A 471 3.28 -24.36 7.46
CA ALA A 471 2.71 -23.01 7.51
C ALA A 471 2.27 -22.54 6.12
N ALA A 472 3.07 -22.74 5.08
CA ALA A 472 2.70 -22.42 3.69
C ALA A 472 1.40 -23.13 3.26
N GLY A 473 1.26 -24.41 3.62
CA GLY A 473 0.01 -25.15 3.38
C GLY A 473 -1.19 -24.60 4.13
N ILE A 474 -1.01 -24.20 5.39
CA ILE A 474 -2.07 -23.63 6.24
C ILE A 474 -2.57 -22.28 5.69
N VAL A 475 -1.65 -21.39 5.31
CA VAL A 475 -2.00 -20.05 4.76
C VAL A 475 -2.33 -20.09 3.26
N GLY A 476 -2.24 -21.24 2.62
CA GLY A 476 -2.57 -21.41 1.19
C GLY A 476 -1.60 -20.72 0.23
N VAL A 477 -0.35 -20.49 0.64
CA VAL A 477 0.68 -19.83 -0.19
C VAL A 477 1.56 -20.88 -0.84
N SER A 478 1.71 -20.81 -2.17
CA SER A 478 2.66 -21.65 -2.91
C SER A 478 4.08 -21.12 -2.68
N ALA A 479 4.88 -21.84 -1.87
CA ALA A 479 6.24 -21.49 -1.51
C ALA A 479 7.19 -22.66 -1.74
N ASP A 480 8.34 -22.39 -2.37
CA ASP A 480 9.47 -23.33 -2.50
C ASP A 480 10.44 -23.08 -1.32
N ILE A 481 10.30 -23.88 -0.26
CA ILE A 481 11.10 -23.75 0.96
C ILE A 481 12.45 -24.46 0.76
N VAL A 482 13.51 -23.69 0.58
CA VAL A 482 14.85 -24.18 0.19
C VAL A 482 15.85 -24.00 1.33
N PRO A 483 16.33 -25.11 1.95
CA PRO A 483 17.42 -25.05 2.90
C PRO A 483 18.71 -24.54 2.26
N VAL A 484 19.42 -23.65 2.96
CA VAL A 484 20.76 -23.15 2.63
C VAL A 484 21.65 -23.22 3.87
N SER A 485 22.95 -23.42 3.69
CA SER A 485 23.90 -23.52 4.82
C SER A 485 24.37 -22.13 5.28
N GLU A 486 24.46 -21.17 4.34
CA GLU A 486 24.85 -19.80 4.64
C GLU A 486 24.18 -18.78 3.70
N PRO A 487 24.13 -17.49 4.07
CA PRO A 487 23.46 -16.46 3.26
C PRO A 487 24.00 -16.31 1.83
N GLY A 488 25.28 -16.59 1.59
CA GLY A 488 25.90 -16.52 0.26
C GLY A 488 25.42 -17.56 -0.73
N GLU A 489 24.80 -18.66 -0.28
CA GLU A 489 24.23 -19.71 -1.13
C GLU A 489 22.78 -19.41 -1.58
N ALA A 490 22.15 -18.40 -0.97
CA ALA A 490 20.77 -18.07 -1.22
C ALA A 490 20.55 -17.54 -2.65
N VAL A 491 19.57 -18.10 -3.34
CA VAL A 491 19.11 -17.65 -4.66
C VAL A 491 17.73 -17.03 -4.49
N PHE A 492 17.61 -15.74 -4.83
CA PHE A 492 16.40 -14.96 -4.64
C PHE A 492 15.60 -14.84 -5.94
N GLY A 493 14.29 -15.01 -5.85
CA GLY A 493 13.37 -14.86 -6.98
C GLY A 493 12.26 -15.92 -7.00
N GLY A 494 11.20 -15.65 -7.74
CA GLY A 494 10.02 -16.52 -7.79
C GLY A 494 9.37 -16.71 -6.40
N ASN A 495 8.82 -17.91 -6.18
CA ASN A 495 8.19 -18.28 -4.90
C ASN A 495 9.18 -18.92 -3.91
N ARG A 496 10.47 -18.62 -4.02
CA ARG A 496 11.52 -19.25 -3.20
C ARG A 496 11.69 -18.56 -1.87
N VAL A 497 11.65 -19.36 -0.79
CA VAL A 497 11.96 -18.97 0.58
C VAL A 497 13.26 -19.68 0.99
N ASN A 498 14.35 -18.92 1.10
CA ASN A 498 15.63 -19.48 1.56
C ASN A 498 15.62 -19.60 3.08
N VAL A 499 16.03 -20.75 3.62
CA VAL A 499 15.99 -21.06 5.04
C VAL A 499 17.34 -21.59 5.50
N ILE A 500 17.93 -20.97 6.51
CA ILE A 500 18.98 -21.59 7.32
C ILE A 500 18.25 -22.53 8.27
N ASP A 501 18.22 -23.82 7.89
CA ASP A 501 17.44 -24.85 8.54
C ASP A 501 18.21 -25.43 9.73
N LEU A 502 17.68 -25.21 10.94
CA LEU A 502 18.29 -25.74 12.15
C LEU A 502 17.73 -27.10 12.58
N GLY A 503 16.57 -27.52 12.04
CA GLY A 503 15.99 -28.84 12.28
C GLY A 503 15.71 -29.15 13.75
N LEU A 504 15.31 -28.16 14.55
CA LEU A 504 15.17 -28.29 16.00
C LEU A 504 13.76 -28.73 16.45
N LEU A 505 12.78 -28.56 15.59
CA LEU A 505 11.39 -28.85 15.93
C LEU A 505 10.95 -30.22 15.43
N ALA A 506 10.28 -30.97 16.28
CA ALA A 506 9.61 -32.20 15.86
C ALA A 506 8.51 -31.89 14.84
N ALA A 507 8.39 -32.77 13.83
CA ALA A 507 7.41 -32.59 12.77
C ALA A 507 5.96 -32.48 13.30
N ASP A 508 5.63 -33.15 14.37
CA ASP A 508 4.32 -33.23 15.01
C ASP A 508 4.10 -32.20 16.11
N LEU A 509 4.99 -31.21 16.28
CA LEU A 509 4.82 -30.14 17.28
C LEU A 509 3.43 -29.51 17.14
N PRO A 510 2.59 -29.52 18.21
CA PRO A 510 1.25 -28.92 18.17
C PRO A 510 1.30 -27.40 17.95
N TRP A 511 0.33 -26.86 17.23
CA TRP A 511 0.08 -25.44 17.15
C TRP A 511 -0.68 -24.93 18.37
N GLY A 512 -0.41 -23.69 18.81
CA GLY A 512 -1.13 -23.03 19.88
C GLY A 512 -0.86 -23.60 21.28
N GLN A 513 0.22 -24.35 21.47
CA GLN A 513 0.56 -24.95 22.74
C GLN A 513 1.97 -24.59 23.20
N LEU A 514 2.10 -24.31 24.51
CA LEU A 514 3.39 -23.99 25.10
C LEU A 514 4.33 -25.21 24.98
N SER A 515 5.55 -24.96 24.49
CA SER A 515 6.56 -26.00 24.30
C SER A 515 7.97 -25.49 24.65
N PRO A 516 8.66 -26.11 25.61
CA PRO A 516 10.06 -25.80 25.86
C PRO A 516 10.96 -26.00 24.64
N ALA A 517 10.67 -27.00 23.80
CA ALA A 517 11.40 -27.23 22.54
C ALA A 517 11.23 -26.07 21.55
N ALA A 518 10.02 -25.46 21.47
CA ALA A 518 9.78 -24.28 20.67
C ALA A 518 10.50 -23.04 21.26
N GLY A 519 10.57 -22.93 22.58
CA GLY A 519 11.35 -21.90 23.27
C GLY A 519 12.84 -22.00 23.02
N GLU A 520 13.42 -23.19 23.09
CA GLU A 520 14.83 -23.45 22.77
C GLU A 520 15.10 -23.13 21.30
N ALA A 521 14.25 -23.57 20.38
CA ALA A 521 14.39 -23.30 18.96
C ALA A 521 14.36 -21.79 18.68
N ALA A 522 13.42 -21.05 19.27
CA ALA A 522 13.33 -19.59 19.15
C ALA A 522 14.60 -18.88 19.63
N TYR A 523 15.19 -19.32 20.76
CA TYR A 523 16.48 -18.83 21.22
C TYR A 523 17.58 -19.05 20.19
N GLN A 524 17.70 -20.28 19.67
CA GLN A 524 18.74 -20.64 18.69
C GLN A 524 18.59 -19.85 17.38
N TYR A 525 17.37 -19.58 16.90
CA TYR A 525 17.17 -18.75 15.72
C TYR A 525 17.68 -17.32 15.92
N VAL A 526 17.39 -16.71 17.09
CA VAL A 526 17.86 -15.38 17.42
C VAL A 526 19.39 -15.36 17.58
N ARG A 527 20.00 -16.38 18.21
CA ARG A 527 21.44 -16.50 18.36
C ARG A 527 22.15 -16.56 17.01
N VAL A 528 21.70 -17.43 16.09
CA VAL A 528 22.28 -17.56 14.76
C VAL A 528 22.11 -16.25 13.96
N ALA A 529 20.95 -15.57 14.07
CA ALA A 529 20.72 -14.28 13.43
C ALA A 529 21.70 -13.22 13.93
N ALA A 530 21.94 -13.15 15.26
CA ALA A 530 22.89 -12.22 15.86
C ALA A 530 24.32 -12.48 15.40
N GLU A 531 24.76 -13.74 15.37
CA GLU A 531 26.08 -14.16 14.89
C GLU A 531 26.30 -13.77 13.41
N LEU A 532 25.30 -13.99 12.55
CA LEU A 532 25.37 -13.63 11.13
C LEU A 532 25.42 -12.11 10.93
N ALA A 533 24.66 -11.35 11.74
CA ALA A 533 24.65 -9.90 11.66
C ALA A 533 25.96 -9.28 12.18
N LEU A 534 26.50 -9.76 13.31
CA LEU A 534 27.80 -9.34 13.83
C LEU A 534 28.96 -9.67 12.87
N ALA A 535 28.85 -10.80 12.14
CA ALA A 535 29.81 -11.18 11.11
C ALA A 535 29.62 -10.42 9.78
N GLY A 536 28.64 -9.51 9.67
CA GLY A 536 28.33 -8.75 8.44
C GLY A 536 27.77 -9.59 7.30
N LYS A 537 27.41 -10.86 7.55
CA LYS A 537 26.83 -11.77 6.54
C LYS A 537 25.36 -11.40 6.22
N VAL A 538 24.68 -10.72 7.14
CA VAL A 538 23.36 -10.09 6.94
C VAL A 538 23.42 -8.65 7.47
N GLN A 539 22.63 -7.75 6.89
CA GLN A 539 22.65 -6.33 7.20
C GLN A 539 21.62 -5.92 8.26
N GLY A 540 20.72 -6.82 8.63
CA GLY A 540 19.74 -6.59 9.69
C GLY A 540 19.01 -7.85 10.09
N ILE A 541 18.30 -7.76 11.21
CA ILE A 541 17.51 -8.84 11.79
C ILE A 541 16.04 -8.38 11.87
N CYS A 542 15.11 -9.21 11.40
CA CYS A 542 13.68 -9.04 11.61
C CYS A 542 13.15 -10.23 12.40
N THR A 543 12.56 -10.00 13.59
CA THR A 543 12.15 -11.11 14.46
C THR A 543 10.64 -11.32 14.43
N ALA A 544 10.19 -12.56 14.18
CA ALA A 544 8.83 -12.99 14.46
C ALA A 544 8.63 -13.22 15.97
N PRO A 545 7.37 -13.31 16.47
CA PRO A 545 7.09 -13.36 17.90
C PRO A 545 7.67 -14.60 18.57
N LEU A 546 8.22 -14.44 19.76
CA LEU A 546 8.56 -15.55 20.66
C LEU A 546 7.61 -15.59 21.86
N ASN A 547 7.47 -16.78 22.46
CA ASN A 547 6.73 -16.96 23.70
C ASN A 547 7.71 -16.93 24.89
N LYS A 548 7.48 -16.00 25.83
CA LYS A 548 8.38 -15.80 26.99
C LYS A 548 8.36 -16.99 27.95
N GLU A 549 7.18 -17.60 28.18
CA GLU A 549 7.05 -18.79 29.05
C GLU A 549 7.76 -19.99 28.43
N ALA A 550 7.64 -20.19 27.11
CA ALA A 550 8.34 -21.25 26.39
C ALA A 550 9.87 -21.04 26.46
N LEU A 551 10.34 -19.79 26.30
CA LEU A 551 11.74 -19.42 26.43
C LEU A 551 12.28 -19.71 27.84
N HIS A 552 11.53 -19.31 28.88
CA HIS A 552 11.89 -19.58 30.29
C HIS A 552 11.85 -21.07 30.60
N ALA A 553 10.85 -21.79 30.09
CA ALA A 553 10.76 -23.25 30.26
C ALA A 553 11.91 -24.02 29.60
N ALA A 554 12.52 -23.42 28.56
CA ALA A 554 13.76 -23.91 27.92
C ALA A 554 15.04 -23.55 28.72
N GLY A 555 14.94 -22.77 29.80
CA GLY A 555 16.07 -22.37 30.64
C GLY A 555 16.64 -20.99 30.33
N HIS A 556 16.10 -20.25 29.38
CA HIS A 556 16.59 -18.92 28.97
C HIS A 556 15.79 -17.81 29.66
N GLN A 557 16.34 -17.19 30.68
CA GLN A 557 15.68 -16.19 31.54
C GLN A 557 15.80 -14.77 30.96
N PHE A 558 15.17 -14.51 29.81
CA PHE A 558 15.12 -13.17 29.20
C PHE A 558 13.68 -12.63 29.14
N PRO A 559 13.45 -11.34 29.46
CA PRO A 559 12.13 -10.70 29.36
C PRO A 559 11.59 -10.62 27.92
N GLY A 560 12.47 -10.64 26.92
CA GLY A 560 12.11 -10.55 25.52
C GLY A 560 13.30 -10.54 24.57
N HIS A 561 13.05 -10.28 23.30
CA HIS A 561 14.08 -10.20 22.26
C HIS A 561 15.11 -9.09 22.51
N THR A 562 14.70 -7.97 23.07
CA THR A 562 15.55 -6.80 23.28
C THR A 562 16.70 -7.14 24.22
N GLU A 563 16.39 -7.73 25.37
CA GLU A 563 17.36 -8.12 26.40
C GLU A 563 18.21 -9.33 25.93
N LEU A 564 17.55 -10.26 25.23
CA LEU A 564 18.26 -11.40 24.61
C LEU A 564 19.31 -10.94 23.61
N LEU A 565 18.95 -10.05 22.70
CA LEU A 565 19.89 -9.50 21.70
C LEU A 565 20.97 -8.62 22.33
N ALA A 566 20.63 -7.81 23.34
CA ALA A 566 21.62 -7.05 24.10
C ALA A 566 22.66 -7.98 24.73
N HIS A 567 22.23 -9.09 25.33
CA HIS A 567 23.14 -10.11 25.87
C HIS A 567 24.01 -10.77 24.77
N LEU A 568 23.40 -11.18 23.64
CA LEU A 568 24.12 -11.85 22.54
C LEU A 568 25.09 -10.92 21.80
N THR A 569 24.89 -9.63 21.86
CA THR A 569 25.74 -8.61 21.21
C THR A 569 26.64 -7.88 22.21
N GLU A 570 26.68 -8.32 23.48
CA GLU A 570 27.47 -7.70 24.57
C GLU A 570 27.21 -6.17 24.68
N THR A 571 25.93 -5.78 24.56
CA THR A 571 25.51 -4.38 24.61
C THR A 571 24.89 -4.04 25.95
N ASP A 572 25.47 -3.06 26.67
CA ASP A 572 25.03 -2.70 28.03
C ASP A 572 23.66 -2.00 28.06
N GLU A 573 23.40 -1.12 27.09
CA GLU A 573 22.18 -0.31 27.08
C GLU A 573 21.54 -0.26 25.70
N VAL A 574 20.26 -0.54 25.66
CA VAL A 574 19.39 -0.47 24.47
C VAL A 574 18.12 0.32 24.80
N SER A 575 17.46 0.83 23.76
CA SER A 575 16.15 1.49 23.89
C SER A 575 15.17 0.88 22.92
N MET A 576 13.91 0.80 23.35
CA MET A 576 12.80 0.43 22.48
C MET A 576 12.27 1.66 21.75
N MET A 577 12.16 1.57 20.42
CA MET A 577 11.54 2.57 19.58
C MET A 577 10.38 1.94 18.82
N LEU A 578 9.20 2.55 18.88
CA LEU A 578 8.06 2.20 18.03
C LEU A 578 8.03 3.12 16.82
N SER A 579 7.82 2.54 15.66
CA SER A 579 7.72 3.28 14.40
C SER A 579 6.44 2.94 13.68
N THR A 580 5.70 3.98 13.31
CA THR A 580 4.57 3.91 12.37
C THR A 580 4.86 4.83 11.19
N PRO A 581 4.11 4.76 10.09
CA PRO A 581 4.28 5.69 8.97
C PRO A 581 4.13 7.19 9.35
N LYS A 582 3.47 7.50 10.47
CA LYS A 582 3.17 8.88 10.89
C LYS A 582 4.03 9.36 12.06
N VAL A 583 4.37 8.50 12.99
CA VAL A 583 5.03 8.88 14.24
C VAL A 583 6.04 7.81 14.64
N LYS A 584 7.23 8.26 15.03
CA LYS A 584 8.24 7.44 15.70
C LYS A 584 8.36 7.88 17.16
N VAL A 585 8.42 6.94 18.08
CA VAL A 585 8.60 7.22 19.50
C VAL A 585 9.63 6.31 20.14
N ILE A 586 10.55 6.89 20.91
CA ILE A 586 11.52 6.17 21.74
C ILE A 586 11.20 6.42 23.21
N HIS A 587 11.43 5.42 24.06
CA HIS A 587 11.07 5.45 25.46
C HIS A 587 12.31 5.54 26.36
N VAL A 588 12.27 6.46 27.34
CA VAL A 588 13.30 6.58 28.38
C VAL A 588 13.19 5.40 29.35
N THR A 589 11.95 5.06 29.74
CA THR A 589 11.64 3.88 30.56
C THR A 589 10.52 3.08 29.92
N THR A 590 10.54 1.74 30.08
CA THR A 590 9.53 0.83 29.48
C THR A 590 8.87 -0.03 30.56
N HIS A 591 9.02 -1.30 30.60
CA HIS A 591 8.28 -2.31 31.34
C HIS A 591 8.55 -2.30 32.87
N ILE A 592 8.40 -1.16 33.52
CA ILE A 592 8.50 -0.97 34.97
C ILE A 592 7.30 -0.16 35.50
N GLY A 593 7.01 -0.26 36.81
CA GLY A 593 5.92 0.51 37.42
C GLY A 593 6.12 2.01 37.28
N LEU A 594 5.02 2.78 37.12
CA LEU A 594 5.09 4.21 36.80
C LEU A 594 5.88 5.01 37.86
N ILE A 595 5.70 4.70 39.15
CA ILE A 595 6.44 5.35 40.26
C ILE A 595 7.94 5.08 40.13
N ASP A 596 8.32 3.82 39.85
CA ASP A 596 9.72 3.42 39.66
C ASP A 596 10.29 4.03 38.39
N ALA A 597 9.48 4.17 37.32
CA ALA A 597 9.87 4.84 36.08
C ALA A 597 10.26 6.30 36.35
N ILE A 598 9.41 7.06 37.05
CA ILE A 598 9.68 8.46 37.39
C ILE A 598 10.93 8.59 38.27
N ALA A 599 11.08 7.67 39.24
CA ALA A 599 12.28 7.66 40.13
C ALA A 599 13.56 7.37 39.34
N ARG A 600 13.50 6.52 38.31
CA ARG A 600 14.66 6.12 37.48
C ARG A 600 15.06 7.16 36.44
N ILE A 601 14.14 8.02 36.02
CA ILE A 601 14.44 9.09 35.07
C ILE A 601 15.46 10.05 35.70
N GLU A 602 16.59 10.21 35.01
CA GLU A 602 17.67 11.13 35.36
C GLU A 602 18.22 11.79 34.09
N PRO A 603 18.93 12.93 34.18
CA PRO A 603 19.44 13.65 32.98
C PRO A 603 20.29 12.75 32.08
N GLY A 604 21.18 11.93 32.66
CA GLY A 604 22.04 11.03 31.89
C GLY A 604 21.27 9.97 31.12
N LEU A 605 20.20 9.41 31.69
CA LEU A 605 19.34 8.44 31.00
C LEU A 605 18.57 9.08 29.86
N VAL A 606 18.02 10.28 30.07
CA VAL A 606 17.34 11.06 29.02
C VAL A 606 18.31 11.39 27.88
N GLU A 607 19.49 11.89 28.20
CA GLU A 607 20.53 12.25 27.21
C GLU A 607 20.90 11.02 26.35
N ARG A 608 21.23 9.88 26.97
CA ARG A 608 21.61 8.67 26.24
C ARG A 608 20.49 8.13 25.37
N THR A 609 19.23 8.23 25.84
CA THR A 609 18.07 7.77 25.06
C THR A 609 17.81 8.65 23.83
N VAL A 610 17.85 9.97 24.00
CA VAL A 610 17.72 10.92 22.88
C VAL A 610 18.84 10.70 21.85
N ARG A 611 20.07 10.53 22.31
CA ARG A 611 21.24 10.28 21.45
C ARG A 611 21.06 8.99 20.63
N ARG A 612 20.64 7.87 21.25
CA ARG A 612 20.35 6.62 20.53
C ARG A 612 19.28 6.80 19.45
N GLY A 613 18.22 7.55 19.77
CA GLY A 613 17.19 7.89 18.80
C GLY A 613 17.71 8.75 17.64
N HIS A 614 18.51 9.77 17.94
CA HIS A 614 19.17 10.61 16.96
C HIS A 614 20.06 9.80 16.01
N GLU A 615 20.96 8.98 16.57
CA GLU A 615 21.86 8.14 15.78
C GLU A 615 21.12 7.12 14.89
N ALA A 616 20.01 6.56 15.39
CA ALA A 616 19.17 5.66 14.61
C ALA A 616 18.55 6.39 13.41
N LEU A 617 18.03 7.61 13.60
CA LEU A 617 17.45 8.40 12.50
C LEU A 617 18.53 8.90 11.52
N VAL A 618 19.70 9.29 11.98
CA VAL A 618 20.83 9.65 11.10
C VAL A 618 21.21 8.45 10.22
N ARG A 619 21.32 7.26 10.81
CA ARG A 619 21.54 6.01 10.05
C ARG A 619 20.40 5.68 9.08
N ALA A 620 19.18 6.10 9.38
CA ALA A 620 18.02 5.96 8.49
C ALA A 620 17.95 7.04 7.38
N GLY A 621 19.00 7.89 7.25
CA GLY A 621 19.06 8.90 6.20
C GLY A 621 18.46 10.25 6.56
N HIS A 622 18.16 10.52 7.84
CA HIS A 622 17.75 11.84 8.35
C HIS A 622 18.95 12.58 8.93
N PRO A 623 19.68 13.39 8.17
CA PRO A 623 20.97 13.94 8.63
C PRO A 623 20.86 14.94 9.78
N ARG A 624 19.70 15.54 9.99
CA ARG A 624 19.40 16.48 11.07
C ARG A 624 18.00 16.30 11.58
N PRO A 625 17.72 15.20 12.35
CA PRO A 625 16.39 14.94 12.84
C PRO A 625 15.97 15.94 13.92
N VAL A 626 14.73 16.39 13.88
CA VAL A 626 14.09 17.23 14.89
C VAL A 626 13.43 16.33 15.94
N ILE A 627 13.89 16.40 17.20
CA ILE A 627 13.47 15.49 18.26
C ILE A 627 12.65 16.24 19.31
N GLY A 628 11.39 15.84 19.50
CA GLY A 628 10.51 16.35 20.55
C GLY A 628 10.62 15.50 21.82
N VAL A 629 10.97 16.12 22.95
CA VAL A 629 11.13 15.41 24.24
C VAL A 629 9.97 15.78 25.14
N CYS A 630 9.14 14.80 25.53
CA CYS A 630 7.99 15.01 26.40
C CYS A 630 8.41 15.35 27.83
N GLY A 631 7.57 16.11 28.54
CA GLY A 631 7.67 16.25 29.99
C GLY A 631 7.16 15.01 30.74
N ILE A 632 7.37 14.98 32.04
CA ILE A 632 6.84 13.95 32.96
C ILE A 632 5.42 14.33 33.37
N ASN A 633 5.25 15.59 33.76
CA ASN A 633 3.99 16.12 34.26
C ASN A 633 3.05 16.66 33.17
N PRO A 634 1.75 16.80 33.46
CA PRO A 634 0.82 17.50 32.56
C PRO A 634 1.36 18.89 32.16
N HIS A 635 1.18 19.26 30.88
CA HIS A 635 1.65 20.50 30.31
C HIS A 635 3.16 20.78 30.51
N ALA A 636 3.97 19.69 30.68
CA ALA A 636 5.40 19.78 31.00
C ALA A 636 5.69 20.65 32.23
N GLY A 637 4.88 20.46 33.30
CA GLY A 637 5.01 21.18 34.58
C GLY A 637 4.42 22.59 34.61
N GLU A 638 4.06 23.19 33.45
CA GLU A 638 3.44 24.52 33.33
C GLU A 638 4.06 25.60 34.25
N ASN A 639 5.37 25.81 34.12
CA ASN A 639 6.16 26.74 34.96
C ASN A 639 6.06 26.44 36.48
N GLY A 640 5.98 25.17 36.86
CA GLY A 640 5.94 24.75 38.28
C GLY A 640 4.53 24.68 38.86
N LEU A 641 3.47 24.79 38.02
CA LEU A 641 2.08 24.60 38.46
C LEU A 641 1.78 23.14 38.75
N PHE A 642 2.39 22.22 37.97
CA PHE A 642 2.23 20.78 38.13
C PHE A 642 3.60 20.13 38.43
N GLY A 643 3.61 19.18 39.38
CA GLY A 643 4.84 18.50 39.78
C GLY A 643 5.63 19.25 40.85
N TYR A 644 6.86 18.85 41.06
CA TYR A 644 7.80 19.38 42.03
C TYR A 644 9.13 19.81 41.44
N GLY A 645 9.14 20.11 40.09
CA GLY A 645 10.35 20.55 39.36
C GLY A 645 11.06 19.40 38.64
N GLU A 646 10.35 18.29 38.36
CA GLU A 646 10.95 17.11 37.70
C GLU A 646 11.46 17.43 36.30
N GLU A 647 10.82 18.31 35.55
CA GLU A 647 11.27 18.74 34.25
C GLU A 647 12.61 19.46 34.31
N GLU A 648 12.74 20.42 35.22
CA GLU A 648 13.96 21.21 35.44
C GLU A 648 15.10 20.38 35.99
N GLU A 649 14.81 19.41 36.86
CA GLU A 649 15.83 18.56 37.49
C GLU A 649 16.30 17.43 36.53
N LYS A 650 15.36 16.79 35.80
CA LYS A 650 15.61 15.52 35.11
C LYS A 650 15.73 15.64 33.60
N ILE A 651 15.09 16.64 32.97
CA ILE A 651 14.99 16.75 31.51
C ILE A 651 15.80 17.93 30.97
N VAL A 652 15.63 19.11 31.52
CA VAL A 652 16.28 20.33 31.01
C VAL A 652 17.80 20.19 30.92
N PRO A 653 18.53 19.64 31.90
CA PRO A 653 19.98 19.50 31.80
C PRO A 653 20.43 18.58 30.66
N ALA A 654 19.67 17.50 30.38
CA ALA A 654 19.92 16.60 29.26
C ALA A 654 19.75 17.33 27.91
N LEU A 655 18.68 18.14 27.79
CA LEU A 655 18.43 18.89 26.55
C LEU A 655 19.51 19.95 26.29
N GLU A 656 19.99 20.63 27.32
CA GLU A 656 21.09 21.60 27.22
C GLU A 656 22.37 20.92 26.74
N ALA A 657 22.73 19.77 27.32
CA ALA A 657 23.87 18.98 26.92
C ALA A 657 23.78 18.50 25.44
N LEU A 658 22.63 18.04 25.01
CA LEU A 658 22.38 17.59 23.64
C LEU A 658 22.47 18.73 22.61
N ARG A 659 21.85 19.88 22.92
CA ARG A 659 21.91 21.09 22.08
C ARG A 659 23.34 21.62 21.95
N ALA A 660 24.13 21.60 23.03
CA ALA A 660 25.54 21.97 22.98
C ALA A 660 26.36 21.07 22.03
N GLN A 661 25.88 19.86 21.75
CA GLN A 661 26.48 18.91 20.82
C GLN A 661 25.88 18.99 19.39
N GLY A 662 24.95 19.94 19.15
CA GLY A 662 24.36 20.17 17.84
C GLY A 662 23.15 19.27 17.54
N ILE A 663 22.59 18.56 18.52
CA ILE A 663 21.37 17.76 18.37
C ILE A 663 20.15 18.67 18.58
N ASP A 664 19.23 18.73 17.60
CA ASP A 664 18.00 19.51 17.70
C ASP A 664 16.96 18.78 18.59
N ALA A 665 17.18 18.83 19.91
CA ALA A 665 16.31 18.30 20.94
C ALA A 665 15.47 19.42 21.54
N ARG A 666 14.16 19.37 21.32
CA ARG A 666 13.18 20.39 21.73
C ARG A 666 12.31 19.88 22.87
N GLY A 667 12.14 20.67 23.89
CA GLY A 667 11.36 20.32 25.06
C GLY A 667 11.83 20.99 26.35
N PRO A 668 11.31 20.57 27.52
CA PRO A 668 10.24 19.56 27.67
C PRO A 668 8.90 20.03 27.08
N LEU A 669 8.19 19.12 26.38
CA LEU A 669 6.95 19.39 25.67
C LEU A 669 5.75 18.76 26.39
N PRO A 670 4.56 19.39 26.40
CA PRO A 670 3.32 18.70 26.73
C PRO A 670 3.11 17.50 25.80
N ALA A 671 2.93 16.29 26.35
CA ALA A 671 2.88 15.07 25.58
C ALA A 671 1.72 15.03 24.58
N ASP A 672 0.52 15.48 24.99
CA ASP A 672 -0.67 15.60 24.16
C ASP A 672 -0.42 16.43 22.89
N THR A 673 0.23 17.57 23.04
CA THR A 673 0.60 18.46 21.92
C THR A 673 1.76 17.90 21.09
N ALA A 674 2.77 17.28 21.73
CA ALA A 674 3.94 16.73 21.05
C ALA A 674 3.55 15.63 20.03
N PHE A 675 2.66 14.70 20.40
CA PHE A 675 2.19 13.66 19.50
C PHE A 675 1.31 14.20 18.35
N PHE A 676 0.52 15.23 18.62
CA PHE A 676 -0.24 15.92 17.56
C PHE A 676 0.69 16.56 16.52
N LEU A 677 1.71 17.27 16.98
CA LEU A 677 2.70 17.93 16.11
C LEU A 677 3.55 16.91 15.35
N ALA A 678 3.95 15.80 15.99
CA ALA A 678 4.65 14.72 15.32
C ALA A 678 3.82 14.08 14.19
N GLY A 679 2.52 13.89 14.41
CA GLY A 679 1.60 13.42 13.39
C GLY A 679 1.46 14.37 12.18
N ARG A 680 1.80 15.64 12.33
CA ARG A 680 1.87 16.66 11.27
C ARG A 680 3.24 16.69 10.56
N GLY A 681 4.28 16.06 11.15
CA GLY A 681 5.64 16.10 10.63
C GLY A 681 6.52 17.21 11.20
N ASP A 682 6.11 17.87 12.30
CA ASP A 682 6.94 18.90 12.98
C ASP A 682 8.11 18.30 13.77
N TYR A 683 8.02 16.99 14.10
CA TYR A 683 9.07 16.19 14.76
C TYR A 683 9.28 14.87 14.04
N ASP A 684 10.55 14.50 13.84
CA ASP A 684 10.94 13.20 13.27
C ASP A 684 10.91 12.08 14.31
N LEU A 685 11.03 12.43 15.60
CA LEU A 685 11.02 11.50 16.72
C LEU A 685 10.43 12.17 17.96
N ILE A 686 9.59 11.44 18.69
CA ILE A 686 9.15 11.80 20.03
C ILE A 686 9.90 10.94 21.06
N VAL A 687 10.36 11.56 22.14
CA VAL A 687 10.94 10.87 23.29
C VAL A 687 9.91 10.89 24.42
N ALA A 688 9.37 9.72 24.73
CA ALA A 688 8.44 9.52 25.82
C ALA A 688 9.19 9.12 27.10
N MET A 689 8.76 9.64 28.24
CA MET A 689 9.39 9.40 29.52
C MET A 689 9.06 8.02 30.08
N TYR A 690 7.86 7.52 29.82
CA TYR A 690 7.39 6.21 30.30
C TYR A 690 6.50 5.52 29.26
N HIS A 691 6.27 4.23 29.49
CA HIS A 691 5.63 3.32 28.53
C HIS A 691 4.32 3.86 27.95
N ASP A 692 3.31 4.16 28.79
CA ASP A 692 1.97 4.49 28.30
C ASP A 692 1.89 5.88 27.67
N GLN A 693 2.81 6.79 28.04
CA GLN A 693 2.94 8.10 27.40
C GLN A 693 3.26 7.98 25.90
N GLY A 694 4.04 6.96 25.51
CA GLY A 694 4.42 6.72 24.12
C GLY A 694 3.55 5.71 23.42
N HIS A 695 3.27 4.55 24.05
CA HIS A 695 2.53 3.45 23.43
C HIS A 695 1.06 3.80 23.15
N GLY A 696 0.39 4.51 24.06
CA GLY A 696 -1.02 4.86 23.91
C GLY A 696 -1.28 5.62 22.61
N PRO A 697 -0.65 6.78 22.40
CA PRO A 697 -0.83 7.55 21.18
C PRO A 697 -0.45 6.80 19.90
N VAL A 698 0.66 6.05 19.91
CA VAL A 698 1.13 5.29 18.74
C VAL A 698 0.14 4.20 18.35
N LYS A 699 -0.41 3.47 19.32
CA LYS A 699 -1.41 2.42 19.04
C LYS A 699 -2.73 2.97 18.51
N VAL A 700 -3.14 4.16 18.94
CA VAL A 700 -4.33 4.82 18.38
C VAL A 700 -4.09 5.32 16.95
N LEU A 701 -2.88 5.77 16.64
CA LEU A 701 -2.53 6.33 15.32
C LEU A 701 -2.22 5.29 14.25
N GLY A 702 -1.98 4.02 14.58
CA GLY A 702 -1.63 3.02 13.57
C GLY A 702 -1.31 1.62 14.09
N ILE A 703 -2.28 0.95 14.72
CA ILE A 703 -2.11 -0.44 15.22
C ILE A 703 -1.66 -1.43 14.14
N GLU A 704 -2.06 -1.23 12.88
CA GLU A 704 -1.87 -2.22 11.81
C GLU A 704 -0.48 -2.17 11.15
N ALA A 705 0.29 -1.10 11.37
CA ALA A 705 1.61 -0.89 10.77
C ALA A 705 2.70 -0.53 11.80
N GLY A 706 2.49 -0.86 13.08
CA GLY A 706 3.45 -0.65 14.14
C GLY A 706 4.63 -1.62 14.01
N VAL A 707 5.86 -1.07 14.03
CA VAL A 707 7.11 -1.83 14.05
C VAL A 707 7.88 -1.48 15.31
N ASN A 708 8.34 -2.51 16.02
CA ASN A 708 9.20 -2.33 17.17
C ASN A 708 10.66 -2.44 16.72
N LEU A 709 11.45 -1.40 17.02
CA LEU A 709 12.89 -1.36 16.77
C LEU A 709 13.65 -1.40 18.09
N THR A 710 14.77 -2.13 18.10
CA THR A 710 15.73 -2.03 19.22
C THR A 710 16.89 -1.16 18.76
N VAL A 711 17.03 0.02 19.35
CA VAL A 711 18.11 0.97 19.07
C VAL A 711 19.19 0.92 20.13
N GLY A 712 20.44 1.14 19.74
CA GLY A 712 21.62 0.99 20.61
C GLY A 712 22.40 -0.30 20.38
N LEU A 713 21.80 -1.30 19.71
CA LEU A 713 22.52 -2.50 19.28
C LEU A 713 23.54 -2.17 18.17
N PRO A 714 24.65 -2.93 18.06
CA PRO A 714 25.59 -2.81 16.94
C PRO A 714 25.00 -3.32 15.61
N VAL A 715 23.84 -3.99 15.67
CA VAL A 715 23.09 -4.57 14.56
C VAL A 715 21.71 -3.93 14.44
N ILE A 716 21.17 -3.85 13.22
CA ILE A 716 19.82 -3.38 12.98
C ILE A 716 18.83 -4.48 13.41
N ARG A 717 17.85 -4.11 14.22
CA ARG A 717 16.80 -5.04 14.63
C ARG A 717 15.43 -4.40 14.57
N THR A 718 14.54 -5.06 13.82
CA THR A 718 13.09 -4.77 13.79
C THR A 718 12.28 -5.99 14.23
N SER A 719 11.04 -5.78 14.62
CA SER A 719 10.08 -6.87 14.89
C SER A 719 8.65 -6.40 14.66
N VAL A 720 7.76 -7.38 14.53
CA VAL A 720 6.31 -7.15 14.62
C VAL A 720 5.93 -6.66 16.03
N ASP A 721 4.81 -5.93 16.12
CA ASP A 721 4.26 -5.40 17.39
C ASP A 721 3.10 -6.26 17.94
N HIS A 722 3.12 -7.58 17.70
CA HIS A 722 2.14 -8.53 18.24
C HIS A 722 2.82 -9.77 18.82
N GLY A 723 2.08 -10.54 19.61
CA GLY A 723 2.55 -11.77 20.26
C GLY A 723 2.39 -13.02 19.37
N THR A 724 2.61 -14.19 20.00
CA THR A 724 2.53 -15.51 19.35
C THR A 724 1.11 -15.96 18.99
N ALA A 725 0.08 -15.30 19.52
CA ALA A 725 -1.34 -15.52 19.21
C ALA A 725 -1.72 -17.01 19.11
N PHE A 726 -1.49 -17.75 20.19
CA PHE A 726 -1.71 -19.20 20.26
C PHE A 726 -3.15 -19.63 19.96
N ASP A 727 -4.11 -18.74 20.20
CA ASP A 727 -5.53 -18.93 19.93
C ASP A 727 -5.87 -19.08 18.45
N ILE A 728 -5.08 -18.49 17.56
CA ILE A 728 -5.28 -18.58 16.12
C ILE A 728 -4.15 -19.32 15.37
N ALA A 729 -3.09 -19.75 16.08
CA ALA A 729 -1.97 -20.46 15.48
C ALA A 729 -2.42 -21.77 14.82
N GLY A 730 -1.95 -22.04 13.61
CA GLY A 730 -2.35 -23.19 12.82
C GLY A 730 -3.68 -23.06 12.09
N THR A 731 -4.30 -21.87 12.08
CA THR A 731 -5.63 -21.66 11.45
C THR A 731 -5.60 -20.88 10.14
N GLY A 732 -4.45 -20.32 9.73
CA GLY A 732 -4.32 -19.48 8.54
C GLY A 732 -4.96 -18.10 8.64
N LYS A 733 -5.32 -17.66 9.86
CA LYS A 733 -5.96 -16.35 10.10
C LYS A 733 -4.98 -15.23 10.44
N ALA A 734 -3.70 -15.56 10.61
CA ALA A 734 -2.68 -14.60 10.99
C ALA A 734 -2.42 -13.58 9.86
N ASP A 735 -2.31 -12.30 10.23
CA ASP A 735 -2.05 -11.20 9.30
C ASP A 735 -0.54 -10.94 9.19
N SER A 736 -0.01 -10.92 7.98
CA SER A 736 1.41 -10.72 7.69
C SER A 736 1.85 -9.26 7.49
N ARG A 737 0.92 -8.29 7.46
CA ARG A 737 1.21 -6.87 7.16
C ARG A 737 2.26 -6.26 8.09
N SER A 738 2.17 -6.55 9.39
CA SER A 738 3.17 -6.08 10.37
C SER A 738 4.58 -6.64 10.09
N MET A 739 4.69 -7.89 9.62
CA MET A 739 5.97 -8.50 9.23
C MET A 739 6.53 -7.88 7.94
N VAL A 740 5.68 -7.60 6.95
CA VAL A 740 6.09 -6.89 5.71
C VAL A 740 6.65 -5.52 6.05
N GLU A 741 5.97 -4.77 6.92
CA GLU A 741 6.43 -3.44 7.34
C GLU A 741 7.72 -3.52 8.17
N ALA A 742 7.86 -4.51 9.06
CA ALA A 742 9.09 -4.72 9.82
C ALA A 742 10.30 -5.02 8.91
N LEU A 743 10.10 -5.80 7.85
CA LEU A 743 11.11 -6.09 6.83
C LEU A 743 11.48 -4.85 6.01
N ARG A 744 10.47 -4.05 5.62
CA ARG A 744 10.68 -2.80 4.89
C ARG A 744 11.54 -1.82 5.72
N GLN A 745 11.22 -1.63 7.00
CA GLN A 745 11.99 -0.74 7.89
C GLN A 745 13.40 -1.28 8.19
N ALA A 746 13.56 -2.60 8.33
CA ALA A 746 14.90 -3.19 8.45
C ALA A 746 15.77 -2.88 7.23
N ALA A 747 15.19 -3.00 6.03
CA ALA A 747 15.87 -2.70 4.77
C ALA A 747 16.22 -1.22 4.63
N GLU A 748 15.31 -0.32 5.02
CA GLU A 748 15.52 1.12 5.00
C GLU A 748 16.73 1.53 5.86
N LEU A 749 16.79 1.00 7.10
CA LEU A 749 17.91 1.23 8.01
C LEU A 749 19.24 0.62 7.50
N ALA A 750 19.18 -0.50 6.79
CA ALA A 750 20.33 -1.22 6.27
C ALA A 750 20.91 -0.63 4.96
N SER A 751 20.13 0.18 4.24
CA SER A 751 20.49 0.71 2.92
C SER A 751 21.38 1.96 2.96
N VAL A 752 21.57 2.56 4.11
CA VAL A 752 22.45 3.74 4.28
C VAL A 752 23.87 3.25 4.49
N PRO A 753 24.87 3.69 3.69
CA PRO A 753 26.27 3.34 3.93
C PRO A 753 26.70 3.78 5.33
N SER A 754 27.26 2.86 6.10
CA SER A 754 27.82 3.11 7.45
C SER A 754 29.05 4.01 7.41
#